data_c54a735b52c1c8899c6b1156587b2360
#
_entry.id   c54a735b52c1c8899c6b1156587b2360
#
_cell.length_a   1.000
_cell.length_b   1.000
_cell.length_c   1.000
_cell.angle_alpha   90.00
_cell.angle_beta   90.00
_cell.angle_gamma   90.00
#
_symmetry.space_group_name_H-M   'P 1'
#
loop_
_entity.id
_entity.type
_entity.pdbx_description
1 polymer ?
#
loop_
_entity_poly.entity_id
_entity_poly.type
_entity_poly.pdbx_seq_one_letter_code
_entity_poly.pdbx_strand_id
1 'polypeptide(L)'
;MFIKHTQFSSLRVSGILEAGTSAIRAIPPAFPLDATVAVNPFLGQVGEGLAEASARLARTSGISLTRPRSSYGAEIACGRILDEDLTAALEASNAGNKPADVAQLKAFAQMDGPAPAAVPTIAELAASVSGIDWPSVIEKTVGLWAAGYFDRGQALWSPTPGEGAYAAWRSWASRDLTPEIAGLTGFCSHVTTSPDTSEQAILRVTDRLGISVPAAETLFHRLLMDLGGWAQHARWLLWQSEQDGTTNGTLGDLLAVRLIWEEALFNRFPAVADQWQATLQLHAAPLVPDRDQVIDAILQDAAERAYQRSLGQQLKAPTKYTGERPALQAAFCIDVRSEVFRRALENQSPSIETLGFAGFFGLPAAHRDHGSDVEENHLPVLLKPSMTSTCHGSPGEEKTARIGARAIRALDRFRQAAVSSFAYVEAAGPLYVTKLVKDSLGRPRRKVSTSAAPRLDPALDAETKSATAAAVLKAMSLTNNHAQVVLLVGHGANVKNNPHESAYHCGACGGHSGEVSARLLASLLNDAETRAGLAAHGIDLPDDTRFVAALHDTTTDEITLFDKDQSGPADEFDLLKKWLKRAGAEARAERALRLPGTNAASIAARAFNWAEIRPEWGLADCAAFIAAPRNLTSKANLEGRAFLHSYDWQTDEDFKTLELILTAPVVVASWISLQYYGSSVAPDVFGGGNKLIHNVVGGIGVVEGNGGRLRPGLPAQALHDGEKGMHTPLRLSVLIEAPEEAISTILDAHPDVRNLFENGWLHLFTLRNGRMAARYQPDGSWAEEEMTSLAA
;
A
#
# COMPACT_ATOMS: atom_id res chain seq x y z
N MET A 1 21.59 50.33 -1.52
CA MET A 1 22.51 49.20 -1.78
C MET A 1 21.94 48.38 -2.92
N PHE A 2 22.47 48.53 -4.14
CA PHE A 2 21.93 47.86 -5.30
C PHE A 2 22.26 46.37 -5.21
N ILE A 3 21.23 45.52 -5.06
CA ILE A 3 21.36 44.07 -5.20
C ILE A 3 21.69 43.82 -6.68
N LYS A 4 22.88 43.29 -6.97
CA LYS A 4 23.21 42.78 -8.30
C LYS A 4 22.23 41.64 -8.57
N HIS A 5 21.26 41.89 -9.44
CA HIS A 5 20.46 40.82 -10.01
C HIS A 5 21.42 39.93 -10.83
N THR A 6 21.71 38.77 -10.33
CA THR A 6 22.35 37.72 -11.12
C THR A 6 21.39 37.38 -12.25
N GLN A 7 21.73 37.78 -13.48
CA GLN A 7 20.96 37.39 -14.67
C GLN A 7 21.27 35.93 -14.95
N PHE A 8 20.39 35.04 -14.48
CA PHE A 8 20.44 33.64 -14.90
C PHE A 8 20.08 33.54 -16.37
N SER A 9 20.77 32.69 -17.13
CA SER A 9 20.30 32.34 -18.48
C SER A 9 18.96 31.62 -18.34
N SER A 10 18.02 31.92 -19.24
CA SER A 10 16.67 31.26 -19.22
C SER A 10 16.78 29.73 -19.26
N LEU A 11 17.77 29.19 -19.98
CA LEU A 11 18.04 27.74 -20.07
C LEU A 11 18.46 27.13 -18.71
N ARG A 12 19.28 27.85 -17.90
CA ARG A 12 19.66 27.36 -16.56
C ARG A 12 18.48 27.37 -15.62
N VAL A 13 17.66 28.43 -15.65
CA VAL A 13 16.46 28.53 -14.82
C VAL A 13 15.52 27.39 -15.13
N SER A 14 15.20 27.17 -16.40
CA SER A 14 14.33 26.05 -16.85
C SER A 14 14.91 24.70 -16.40
N GLY A 15 16.20 24.45 -16.65
CA GLY A 15 16.84 23.16 -16.30
C GLY A 15 16.85 22.88 -14.80
N ILE A 16 17.06 23.89 -13.92
CA ILE A 16 16.97 23.69 -12.46
C ILE A 16 15.54 23.42 -11.99
N LEU A 17 14.54 24.12 -12.55
CA LEU A 17 13.14 23.89 -12.18
C LEU A 17 12.62 22.53 -12.70
N GLU A 18 13.05 22.12 -13.88
CA GLU A 18 12.77 20.79 -14.43
C GLU A 18 13.39 19.68 -13.56
N ALA A 19 14.67 19.84 -13.16
CA ALA A 19 15.32 18.93 -12.22
C ALA A 19 14.57 18.85 -10.87
N GLY A 20 14.07 19.99 -10.38
CA GLY A 20 13.19 20.03 -9.20
C GLY A 20 11.91 19.23 -9.40
N THR A 21 11.27 19.41 -10.54
CA THR A 21 10.04 18.64 -10.89
C THR A 21 10.31 17.15 -10.99
N SER A 22 11.41 16.73 -11.61
CA SER A 22 11.82 15.32 -11.69
C SER A 22 12.08 14.74 -10.30
N ALA A 23 12.81 15.46 -9.43
CA ALA A 23 13.06 15.03 -8.06
C ALA A 23 11.77 14.89 -7.23
N ILE A 24 10.83 15.82 -7.38
CA ILE A 24 9.50 15.79 -6.74
C ILE A 24 8.72 14.55 -7.17
N ARG A 25 8.73 14.23 -8.45
CA ARG A 25 8.04 13.05 -8.98
C ARG A 25 8.70 11.73 -8.57
N ALA A 26 9.99 11.73 -8.27
CA ALA A 26 10.70 10.57 -7.76
C ALA A 26 10.32 10.18 -6.32
N ILE A 27 9.71 11.08 -5.55
CA ILE A 27 9.22 10.79 -4.18
C ILE A 27 7.90 10.01 -4.25
N PRO A 28 7.77 8.86 -3.56
CA PRO A 28 6.50 8.15 -3.48
C PRO A 28 5.50 8.88 -2.56
N PRO A 29 4.19 8.79 -2.82
CA PRO A 29 3.18 9.36 -1.91
C PRO A 29 3.03 8.50 -0.66
N ALA A 30 2.87 9.11 0.52
CA ALA A 30 2.44 8.45 1.75
C ALA A 30 1.04 8.93 2.13
N PHE A 31 0.10 7.99 2.15
CA PHE A 31 -1.29 8.27 2.49
C PHE A 31 -1.45 8.46 4.01
N PRO A 32 -2.40 9.28 4.46
CA PRO A 32 -2.69 9.45 5.88
C PRO A 32 -3.29 8.19 6.50
N LEU A 33 -3.22 8.08 7.83
CA LEU A 33 -3.59 6.86 8.56
C LEU A 33 -5.06 6.42 8.37
N ASP A 34 -5.96 7.35 8.10
CA ASP A 34 -7.38 7.09 7.83
C ASP A 34 -7.64 6.49 6.44
N ALA A 35 -6.69 6.66 5.53
CA ALA A 35 -6.74 6.11 4.17
C ALA A 35 -5.46 5.32 3.83
N THR A 36 -4.84 4.68 4.83
CA THR A 36 -3.58 3.95 4.66
C THR A 36 -3.81 2.69 3.86
N VAL A 37 -3.85 2.80 2.57
CA VAL A 37 -3.62 1.69 1.66
C VAL A 37 -2.12 1.53 1.48
N ALA A 38 -1.65 0.30 1.28
CA ALA A 38 -0.28 0.06 0.88
C ALA A 38 -0.04 0.71 -0.49
N VAL A 39 1.01 1.51 -0.59
CA VAL A 39 1.34 2.31 -1.78
C VAL A 39 2.69 1.85 -2.33
N ASN A 40 2.85 1.83 -3.63
CA ASN A 40 4.13 1.50 -4.26
C ASN A 40 5.22 2.52 -3.88
N PRO A 41 6.23 2.15 -3.06
CA PRO A 41 7.31 3.06 -2.68
C PRO A 41 8.27 3.36 -3.83
N PHE A 42 8.14 2.67 -4.97
CA PHE A 42 8.92 2.84 -6.19
C PHE A 42 8.12 3.52 -7.31
N LEU A 43 6.99 4.15 -6.98
CA LEU A 43 6.11 4.76 -7.99
C LEU A 43 6.85 5.79 -8.87
N GLY A 44 7.80 6.52 -8.30
CA GLY A 44 8.64 7.47 -9.04
C GLY A 44 9.75 6.81 -9.89
N GLN A 45 9.98 5.50 -9.76
CA GLN A 45 11.00 4.73 -10.45
C GLN A 45 10.44 3.68 -11.43
N VAL A 46 9.12 3.66 -11.65
CA VAL A 46 8.48 2.65 -12.52
C VAL A 46 8.96 2.71 -13.99
N GLY A 47 9.56 3.80 -14.42
CA GLY A 47 10.21 3.93 -15.72
C GLY A 47 11.64 3.39 -15.79
N GLU A 48 12.20 2.87 -14.69
CA GLU A 48 13.55 2.31 -14.57
C GLU A 48 13.43 0.81 -14.19
N GLY A 49 14.39 0.01 -14.63
CA GLY A 49 14.51 -1.39 -14.16
C GLY A 49 15.04 -1.45 -12.73
N LEU A 50 15.02 -2.66 -12.13
CA LEU A 50 15.44 -2.85 -10.73
C LEU A 50 16.89 -2.40 -10.48
N ALA A 51 17.81 -2.68 -11.40
CA ALA A 51 19.22 -2.32 -11.25
C ALA A 51 19.42 -0.79 -11.32
N GLU A 52 18.74 -0.12 -12.25
CA GLU A 52 18.78 1.33 -12.43
C GLU A 52 18.17 2.05 -11.22
N ALA A 53 17.01 1.60 -10.76
CA ALA A 53 16.36 2.11 -9.54
C ALA A 53 17.25 1.87 -8.30
N SER A 54 17.95 0.73 -8.22
CA SER A 54 18.96 0.45 -7.18
C SER A 54 20.12 1.46 -7.22
N ALA A 55 20.64 1.79 -8.41
CA ALA A 55 21.68 2.80 -8.55
C ALA A 55 21.22 4.19 -8.09
N ARG A 56 19.99 4.58 -8.46
CA ARG A 56 19.37 5.86 -8.04
C ARG A 56 19.21 5.92 -6.53
N LEU A 57 18.59 4.89 -5.91
CA LEU A 57 18.28 4.89 -4.49
C LEU A 57 19.50 4.63 -3.61
N ALA A 58 20.53 3.94 -4.12
CA ALA A 58 21.83 3.87 -3.47
C ALA A 58 22.46 5.28 -3.39
N ARG A 59 22.47 6.03 -4.50
CA ARG A 59 23.02 7.41 -4.55
C ARG A 59 22.26 8.39 -3.66
N THR A 60 20.91 8.30 -3.64
CA THR A 60 20.06 9.30 -2.98
C THR A 60 19.66 8.92 -1.54
N SER A 61 19.69 7.66 -1.17
CA SER A 61 19.17 7.19 0.12
C SER A 61 20.08 6.15 0.81
N GLY A 62 21.13 5.68 0.13
CA GLY A 62 22.04 4.69 0.69
C GLY A 62 21.38 3.33 0.97
N ILE A 63 20.39 2.93 0.19
CA ILE A 63 19.65 1.69 0.38
C ILE A 63 19.88 0.69 -0.74
N SER A 64 19.80 -0.59 -0.40
CA SER A 64 19.68 -1.70 -1.35
C SER A 64 18.20 -1.98 -1.63
N LEU A 65 17.88 -2.36 -2.87
CA LEU A 65 16.54 -2.82 -3.25
C LEU A 65 16.42 -4.36 -3.28
N THR A 66 17.44 -5.08 -2.84
CA THR A 66 17.46 -6.53 -2.81
C THR A 66 17.84 -7.04 -1.42
N ARG A 67 17.59 -8.30 -1.18
CA ARG A 67 18.04 -9.00 0.04
C ARG A 67 19.57 -9.09 0.08
N PRO A 68 20.20 -9.34 1.24
CA PRO A 68 21.61 -9.73 1.31
C PRO A 68 21.87 -10.97 0.44
N ARG A 69 23.01 -11.02 -0.26
CA ARG A 69 23.39 -12.13 -1.15
C ARG A 69 23.44 -13.47 -0.45
N SER A 70 23.86 -13.48 0.81
CA SER A 70 23.87 -14.67 1.68
C SER A 70 22.51 -15.36 1.79
N SER A 71 21.40 -14.61 1.67
CA SER A 71 20.06 -15.20 1.67
C SER A 71 19.76 -15.98 0.38
N TYR A 72 20.18 -15.47 -0.79
CA TYR A 72 20.08 -16.22 -2.05
C TYR A 72 21.04 -17.42 -2.07
N GLY A 73 22.26 -17.25 -1.52
CA GLY A 73 23.21 -18.34 -1.35
C GLY A 73 22.65 -19.51 -0.52
N ALA A 74 21.93 -19.21 0.55
CA ALA A 74 21.23 -20.21 1.35
C ALA A 74 20.10 -20.91 0.56
N GLU A 75 19.34 -20.16 -0.25
CA GLU A 75 18.27 -20.71 -1.09
C GLU A 75 18.81 -21.58 -2.23
N ILE A 76 19.97 -21.23 -2.82
CA ILE A 76 20.71 -22.07 -3.77
C ILE A 76 21.18 -23.35 -3.11
N ALA A 77 21.82 -23.25 -1.92
CA ALA A 77 22.37 -24.38 -1.21
C ALA A 77 21.30 -25.41 -0.76
N CYS A 78 20.08 -24.95 -0.42
CA CYS A 78 18.98 -25.85 -0.07
C CYS A 78 18.16 -26.33 -1.28
N GLY A 79 18.51 -25.93 -2.51
CA GLY A 79 17.85 -26.36 -3.74
C GLY A 79 16.50 -25.67 -3.99
N ARG A 80 16.23 -24.53 -3.37
CA ARG A 80 15.05 -23.71 -3.67
C ARG A 80 15.24 -22.96 -4.99
N ILE A 81 16.41 -22.33 -5.17
CA ILE A 81 16.86 -21.75 -6.44
C ILE A 81 17.72 -22.79 -7.14
N LEU A 82 17.34 -23.20 -8.34
CA LEU A 82 18.03 -24.19 -9.15
C LEU A 82 18.95 -23.51 -10.19
N ASP A 83 19.84 -24.32 -10.79
CA ASP A 83 20.74 -23.83 -11.82
C ASP A 83 20.00 -23.32 -13.07
N GLU A 84 18.85 -23.91 -13.37
CA GLU A 84 17.98 -23.43 -14.45
C GLU A 84 17.43 -22.03 -14.17
N ASP A 85 17.04 -21.73 -12.92
CA ASP A 85 16.54 -20.41 -12.52
C ASP A 85 17.65 -19.35 -12.67
N LEU A 86 18.89 -19.73 -12.24
CA LEU A 86 20.07 -18.85 -12.35
C LEU A 86 20.47 -18.62 -13.82
N THR A 87 20.41 -19.66 -14.65
CA THR A 87 20.73 -19.58 -16.08
C THR A 87 19.76 -18.64 -16.77
N ALA A 88 18.45 -18.85 -16.58
CA ALA A 88 17.41 -18.04 -17.19
C ALA A 88 17.47 -16.56 -16.74
N ALA A 89 17.79 -16.30 -15.47
CA ALA A 89 17.96 -14.92 -14.98
C ALA A 89 19.21 -14.26 -15.56
N LEU A 90 20.30 -14.99 -15.71
CA LEU A 90 21.54 -14.50 -16.30
C LEU A 90 21.38 -14.18 -17.78
N GLU A 91 20.65 -15.03 -18.53
CA GLU A 91 20.34 -14.83 -19.95
C GLU A 91 19.42 -13.65 -20.16
N ALA A 92 18.41 -13.46 -19.33
CA ALA A 92 17.48 -12.35 -19.39
C ALA A 92 18.13 -10.98 -19.13
N SER A 93 19.26 -10.94 -18.43
CA SER A 93 19.99 -9.70 -18.18
C SER A 93 20.76 -9.24 -19.40
N ASN A 94 20.53 -7.99 -19.86
CA ASN A 94 21.27 -7.35 -20.96
C ASN A 94 22.46 -6.51 -20.46
N ALA A 95 22.76 -6.51 -19.14
CA ALA A 95 23.83 -5.69 -18.59
C ALA A 95 25.20 -6.15 -19.06
N GLY A 96 26.03 -5.22 -19.55
CA GLY A 96 27.37 -5.52 -20.09
C GLY A 96 28.39 -5.95 -19.01
N ASN A 97 28.13 -5.66 -17.72
CA ASN A 97 28.99 -5.96 -16.58
C ASN A 97 28.47 -7.18 -15.77
N LYS A 98 27.55 -7.97 -16.31
CA LYS A 98 26.99 -9.16 -15.65
C LYS A 98 28.04 -10.26 -15.45
N PRO A 99 27.83 -11.24 -14.52
CA PRO A 99 28.64 -12.43 -14.41
C PRO A 99 28.72 -13.22 -15.74
N ALA A 100 29.86 -13.86 -15.99
CA ALA A 100 30.08 -14.58 -17.23
C ALA A 100 29.27 -15.89 -17.32
N ASP A 101 29.04 -16.52 -16.16
CA ASP A 101 28.36 -17.81 -16.06
C ASP A 101 27.71 -18.02 -14.68
N VAL A 102 26.93 -19.09 -14.55
CA VAL A 102 26.24 -19.48 -13.31
C VAL A 102 27.20 -19.79 -12.17
N ALA A 103 28.40 -20.36 -12.46
CA ALA A 103 29.37 -20.67 -11.43
C ALA A 103 29.89 -19.40 -10.77
N GLN A 104 30.16 -18.37 -11.55
CA GLN A 104 30.54 -17.06 -11.04
C GLN A 104 29.39 -16.40 -10.27
N LEU A 105 28.13 -16.48 -10.75
CA LEU A 105 26.97 -15.95 -10.05
C LEU A 105 26.78 -16.62 -8.67
N LYS A 106 26.92 -17.94 -8.57
CA LYS A 106 26.89 -18.69 -7.31
C LYS A 106 28.02 -18.29 -6.37
N ALA A 107 29.21 -18.00 -6.88
CA ALA A 107 30.32 -17.54 -6.07
C ALA A 107 30.03 -16.16 -5.44
N PHE A 108 29.42 -15.25 -6.19
CA PHE A 108 28.97 -13.96 -5.65
C PHE A 108 27.85 -14.09 -4.61
N ALA A 109 26.96 -15.07 -4.75
CA ALA A 109 25.90 -15.32 -3.77
C ALA A 109 26.41 -15.80 -2.39
N GLN A 110 27.70 -16.21 -2.27
CA GLN A 110 28.30 -16.62 -1.01
C GLN A 110 28.85 -15.46 -0.16
N MET A 111 28.95 -14.26 -0.72
CA MET A 111 29.53 -13.09 -0.06
C MET A 111 28.63 -11.88 -0.29
N ASP A 112 28.25 -11.21 0.77
CA ASP A 112 27.49 -9.98 0.64
C ASP A 112 28.33 -8.90 -0.08
N GLY A 113 27.67 -8.14 -0.93
CA GLY A 113 28.27 -6.99 -1.60
C GLY A 113 28.49 -5.82 -0.62
N PRO A 114 29.17 -4.76 -1.07
CA PRO A 114 29.36 -3.56 -0.27
C PRO A 114 27.98 -2.92 0.06
N ALA A 115 27.82 -2.48 1.31
CA ALA A 115 26.61 -1.74 1.67
C ALA A 115 26.56 -0.41 0.90
N PRO A 116 25.45 -0.07 0.25
CA PRO A 116 25.33 1.20 -0.46
C PRO A 116 25.41 2.37 0.53
N ALA A 117 26.01 3.48 0.08
CA ALA A 117 26.09 4.71 0.86
C ALA A 117 25.55 5.87 0.03
N ALA A 118 24.66 6.66 0.61
CA ALA A 118 24.18 7.88 -0.04
C ALA A 118 25.33 8.88 -0.25
N VAL A 119 25.25 9.65 -1.31
CA VAL A 119 26.16 10.78 -1.53
C VAL A 119 25.88 11.82 -0.44
N PRO A 120 26.92 12.32 0.28
CA PRO A 120 26.73 13.14 1.47
C PRO A 120 26.13 14.52 1.15
N THR A 121 25.29 15.01 2.06
CA THR A 121 24.76 16.38 2.05
C THR A 121 25.75 17.35 2.74
N ILE A 122 25.58 18.66 2.58
CA ILE A 122 26.35 19.64 3.36
C ILE A 122 26.11 19.45 4.86
N ALA A 123 24.92 19.06 5.27
CA ALA A 123 24.62 18.77 6.68
C ALA A 123 25.50 17.64 7.24
N GLU A 124 25.69 16.55 6.50
CA GLU A 124 26.58 15.44 6.88
C GLU A 124 28.06 15.84 6.84
N LEU A 125 28.49 16.61 5.83
CA LEU A 125 29.85 17.16 5.76
C LEU A 125 30.12 18.12 6.92
N ALA A 126 29.16 19.00 7.25
CA ALA A 126 29.27 19.90 8.39
C ALA A 126 29.30 19.14 9.74
N ALA A 127 28.59 18.03 9.86
CA ALA A 127 28.63 17.16 11.03
C ALA A 127 30.04 16.59 11.22
N SER A 128 30.68 16.14 10.15
CA SER A 128 32.03 15.55 10.21
C SER A 128 33.13 16.54 10.69
N VAL A 129 32.99 17.83 10.38
CA VAL A 129 33.97 18.86 10.76
C VAL A 129 33.62 19.56 12.09
N SER A 130 32.34 19.58 12.50
CA SER A 130 31.92 20.26 13.72
C SER A 130 31.73 19.33 14.92
N GLY A 131 31.54 18.04 14.68
CA GLY A 131 31.14 17.06 15.69
C GLY A 131 29.66 17.19 16.15
N ILE A 132 28.87 18.03 15.48
CA ILE A 132 27.44 18.23 15.77
C ILE A 132 26.63 17.45 14.72
N ASP A 133 25.70 16.61 15.15
CA ASP A 133 24.82 15.85 14.25
C ASP A 133 23.75 16.75 13.61
N TRP A 134 24.15 17.47 12.57
CA TRP A 134 23.27 18.39 11.83
C TRP A 134 22.09 17.70 11.15
N PRO A 135 22.24 16.53 10.55
CA PRO A 135 21.09 15.77 10.06
C PRO A 135 20.00 15.58 11.10
N SER A 136 20.34 15.16 12.32
CA SER A 136 19.38 15.01 13.43
C SER A 136 18.78 16.33 13.90
N VAL A 137 19.55 17.42 13.90
CA VAL A 137 19.04 18.76 14.25
C VAL A 137 17.99 19.20 13.23
N ILE A 138 18.28 19.05 11.93
CA ILE A 138 17.36 19.38 10.84
C ILE A 138 16.10 18.51 10.94
N GLU A 139 16.25 17.18 11.07
CA GLU A 139 15.14 16.24 11.17
C GLU A 139 14.16 16.63 12.29
N LYS A 140 14.68 16.87 13.51
CA LYS A 140 13.87 17.25 14.67
C LYS A 140 13.20 18.60 14.51
N THR A 141 13.92 19.58 14.01
CA THR A 141 13.44 20.96 13.86
C THR A 141 12.37 21.05 12.78
N VAL A 142 12.63 20.47 11.60
CA VAL A 142 11.66 20.44 10.50
C VAL A 142 10.46 19.57 10.88
N GLY A 143 10.69 18.41 11.51
CA GLY A 143 9.63 17.51 11.94
C GLY A 143 8.68 18.14 12.96
N LEU A 144 9.19 18.91 13.93
CA LEU A 144 8.36 19.63 14.89
C LEU A 144 7.47 20.69 14.22
N TRP A 145 8.01 21.45 13.28
CA TRP A 145 7.24 22.41 12.50
C TRP A 145 6.21 21.71 11.61
N ALA A 146 6.62 20.67 10.88
CA ALA A 146 5.77 19.91 9.96
C ALA A 146 4.60 19.24 10.69
N ALA A 147 4.81 18.72 11.90
CA ALA A 147 3.77 18.16 12.75
C ALA A 147 2.64 19.16 13.06
N GLY A 148 3.01 20.43 13.26
CA GLY A 148 2.02 21.51 13.45
C GLY A 148 1.39 21.98 12.14
N TYR A 149 2.17 22.06 11.07
CA TYR A 149 1.72 22.55 9.77
C TYR A 149 0.72 21.59 9.09
N PHE A 150 1.03 20.31 9.10
CA PHE A 150 0.21 19.26 8.45
C PHE A 150 -0.89 18.70 9.35
N ASP A 151 -1.08 19.24 10.57
CA ASP A 151 -2.08 18.70 11.50
C ASP A 151 -3.52 18.76 10.94
N ARG A 152 -4.18 17.62 10.91
CA ARG A 152 -5.56 17.44 10.42
C ARG A 152 -6.59 17.47 11.57
N GLY A 153 -6.34 18.22 12.60
CA GLY A 153 -7.27 18.45 13.71
C GLY A 153 -6.97 17.65 14.98
N GLN A 154 -5.77 17.12 15.15
CA GLN A 154 -5.31 16.58 16.42
C GLN A 154 -5.08 17.72 17.43
N ALA A 155 -4.46 18.83 17.00
CA ALA A 155 -4.35 20.04 17.78
C ALA A 155 -5.66 20.85 17.78
N LEU A 156 -5.82 21.73 18.79
CA LEU A 156 -7.01 22.57 18.92
C LEU A 156 -7.05 23.73 17.90
N TRP A 157 -5.90 24.13 17.39
CA TRP A 157 -5.74 25.25 16.46
C TRP A 157 -4.47 25.09 15.62
N SER A 158 -4.52 25.57 14.38
CA SER A 158 -3.36 25.61 13.48
C SER A 158 -2.54 26.87 13.72
N PRO A 159 -1.20 26.78 13.76
CA PRO A 159 -0.34 27.94 13.97
C PRO A 159 -0.33 28.92 12.78
N THR A 160 -0.57 28.44 11.56
CA THR A 160 -0.44 29.25 10.31
C THR A 160 -1.51 28.86 9.29
N PRO A 161 -2.80 29.14 9.57
CA PRO A 161 -3.86 28.76 8.68
C PRO A 161 -3.80 29.55 7.35
N GLY A 162 -3.80 28.81 6.22
CA GLY A 162 -3.92 29.40 4.87
C GLY A 162 -2.62 29.89 4.23
N GLU A 163 -1.48 29.77 4.89
CA GLU A 163 -0.16 30.09 4.29
C GLU A 163 0.44 28.87 3.58
N GLY A 164 1.18 29.08 2.49
CA GLY A 164 1.98 28.04 1.84
C GLY A 164 3.09 27.52 2.77
N ALA A 165 3.56 26.30 2.55
CA ALA A 165 4.49 25.63 3.47
C ALA A 165 5.82 26.42 3.65
N TYR A 166 6.36 26.97 2.58
CA TYR A 166 7.57 27.76 2.64
C TYR A 166 7.41 29.06 3.46
N ALA A 167 6.34 29.80 3.23
CA ALA A 167 6.04 31.04 3.97
C ALA A 167 5.77 30.76 5.46
N ALA A 168 4.98 29.73 5.76
CA ALA A 168 4.70 29.27 7.12
C ALA A 168 6.00 28.85 7.85
N TRP A 169 6.89 28.11 7.18
CA TRP A 169 8.17 27.71 7.74
C TRP A 169 9.07 28.91 7.99
N ARG A 170 9.20 29.85 7.04
CA ARG A 170 10.00 31.07 7.23
C ARG A 170 9.54 31.88 8.45
N SER A 171 8.22 32.07 8.58
CA SER A 171 7.61 32.77 9.71
C SER A 171 7.97 32.12 11.05
N TRP A 172 7.99 30.80 11.12
CA TRP A 172 8.36 30.04 12.31
C TRP A 172 9.88 30.02 12.52
N ALA A 173 10.66 29.61 11.53
CA ALA A 173 12.08 29.36 11.63
C ALA A 173 12.90 30.65 11.85
N SER A 174 12.39 31.82 11.44
CA SER A 174 13.03 33.12 11.76
C SER A 174 13.02 33.46 13.25
N ARG A 175 12.30 32.70 14.09
CA ARG A 175 12.16 32.88 15.54
C ARG A 175 12.58 31.65 16.35
N ASP A 176 12.83 30.52 15.69
CA ASP A 176 13.27 29.30 16.34
C ASP A 176 14.77 29.35 16.65
N LEU A 177 15.09 29.43 17.93
CA LEU A 177 16.47 29.49 18.42
C LEU A 177 17.15 28.11 18.49
N THR A 178 16.43 27.02 18.24
CA THR A 178 16.97 25.66 18.35
C THR A 178 18.23 25.44 17.50
N PRO A 179 18.29 25.88 16.23
CA PRO A 179 19.50 25.75 15.42
C PRO A 179 20.68 26.62 15.96
N GLU A 180 20.39 27.81 16.48
CA GLU A 180 21.44 28.69 17.06
C GLU A 180 21.97 28.11 18.37
N ILE A 181 21.12 27.54 19.22
CA ILE A 181 21.54 26.85 20.44
C ILE A 181 22.38 25.62 20.10
N ALA A 182 22.07 24.92 19.02
CA ALA A 182 22.87 23.79 18.53
C ALA A 182 24.22 24.21 17.96
N GLY A 183 24.46 25.52 17.65
CA GLY A 183 25.74 26.06 17.17
C GLY A 183 25.70 26.71 15.79
N LEU A 184 24.54 26.80 15.12
CA LEU A 184 24.34 27.46 13.83
C LEU A 184 23.98 28.95 14.06
N THR A 185 24.93 29.71 14.59
CA THR A 185 24.74 31.12 14.93
C THR A 185 24.34 31.95 13.70
N GLY A 186 23.31 32.77 13.84
CA GLY A 186 22.76 33.62 12.79
C GLY A 186 21.75 32.96 11.86
N PHE A 187 21.28 31.74 12.17
CA PHE A 187 20.28 31.01 11.39
C PHE A 187 18.96 31.78 11.24
N CYS A 188 18.43 32.35 12.33
CA CYS A 188 17.20 33.14 12.26
C CYS A 188 17.31 34.33 11.30
N SER A 189 18.47 35.04 11.30
CA SER A 189 18.76 36.14 10.38
C SER A 189 18.87 35.64 8.93
N HIS A 190 19.54 34.50 8.72
CA HIS A 190 19.65 33.85 7.41
C HIS A 190 18.30 33.54 6.81
N VAL A 191 17.38 32.90 7.60
CA VAL A 191 16.00 32.62 7.19
C VAL A 191 15.22 33.90 6.89
N THR A 192 15.35 34.94 7.75
CA THR A 192 14.66 36.21 7.54
C THR A 192 15.02 36.87 6.22
N THR A 193 16.29 36.75 5.81
CA THR A 193 16.80 37.32 4.56
C THR A 193 16.68 36.42 3.34
N SER A 194 16.05 35.26 3.50
CA SER A 194 15.74 34.35 2.38
C SER A 194 14.69 34.94 1.46
N PRO A 195 14.67 34.57 0.15
CA PRO A 195 13.65 35.02 -0.80
C PRO A 195 12.23 34.75 -0.33
N ASP A 196 11.28 35.51 -0.87
CA ASP A 196 9.88 35.42 -0.46
C ASP A 196 9.16 34.19 -1.05
N THR A 197 9.62 33.66 -2.18
CA THR A 197 9.05 32.47 -2.81
C THR A 197 10.03 31.29 -2.81
N SER A 198 9.49 30.08 -2.80
CA SER A 198 10.28 28.85 -2.84
C SER A 198 11.11 28.74 -4.12
N GLU A 199 10.58 29.10 -5.28
CA GLU A 199 11.31 29.07 -6.55
C GLU A 199 12.52 30.00 -6.54
N GLN A 200 12.35 31.23 -6.03
CA GLN A 200 13.45 32.17 -5.90
C GLN A 200 14.51 31.67 -4.91
N ALA A 201 14.10 30.99 -3.84
CA ALA A 201 15.00 30.39 -2.88
C ALA A 201 15.80 29.25 -3.51
N ILE A 202 15.14 28.34 -4.25
CA ILE A 202 15.79 27.24 -4.97
C ILE A 202 16.83 27.79 -5.93
N LEU A 203 16.47 28.75 -6.78
CA LEU A 203 17.39 29.34 -7.77
C LEU A 203 18.57 30.03 -7.10
N ARG A 204 18.35 30.84 -6.06
CA ARG A 204 19.42 31.53 -5.33
C ARG A 204 20.40 30.56 -4.68
N VAL A 205 19.89 29.58 -3.96
CA VAL A 205 20.71 28.60 -3.24
C VAL A 205 21.48 27.73 -4.22
N THR A 206 20.87 27.31 -5.30
CA THR A 206 21.50 26.54 -6.37
C THR A 206 22.69 27.27 -6.96
N ASP A 207 22.57 28.58 -7.17
CA ASP A 207 23.69 29.42 -7.65
C ASP A 207 24.81 29.54 -6.63
N ARG A 208 24.45 29.80 -5.37
CA ARG A 208 25.46 30.01 -4.29
C ARG A 208 26.23 28.75 -3.95
N LEU A 209 25.58 27.60 -4.01
CA LEU A 209 26.21 26.31 -3.74
C LEU A 209 26.91 25.71 -4.96
N GLY A 210 26.85 26.36 -6.13
CA GLY A 210 27.50 25.90 -7.36
C GLY A 210 26.85 24.68 -7.98
N ILE A 211 25.57 24.40 -7.69
CA ILE A 211 24.85 23.23 -8.17
C ILE A 211 24.61 23.38 -9.67
N SER A 212 25.14 22.47 -10.48
CA SER A 212 24.91 22.40 -11.92
C SER A 212 23.58 21.72 -12.26
N VAL A 213 23.03 21.99 -13.45
CA VAL A 213 21.80 21.33 -13.89
C VAL A 213 21.91 19.79 -13.86
N PRO A 214 23.01 19.15 -14.33
CA PRO A 214 23.16 17.71 -14.25
C PRO A 214 23.21 17.15 -12.82
N ALA A 215 23.67 17.93 -11.83
CA ALA A 215 23.74 17.48 -10.45
C ALA A 215 22.40 17.67 -9.69
N ALA A 216 21.56 18.59 -10.17
CA ALA A 216 20.40 19.08 -9.43
C ALA A 216 19.36 17.99 -9.14
N GLU A 217 19.03 17.16 -10.12
CA GLU A 217 17.96 16.14 -9.99
C GLU A 217 18.23 15.18 -8.82
N THR A 218 19.37 14.49 -8.83
CA THR A 218 19.69 13.50 -7.81
C THR A 218 20.00 14.12 -6.44
N LEU A 219 20.57 15.34 -6.42
CA LEU A 219 20.76 16.09 -5.18
C LEU A 219 19.43 16.52 -4.57
N PHE A 220 18.50 17.06 -5.35
CA PHE A 220 17.18 17.45 -4.86
C PHE A 220 16.40 16.23 -4.38
N HIS A 221 16.47 15.12 -5.11
CA HIS A 221 15.90 13.84 -4.67
C HIS A 221 16.49 13.42 -3.32
N ARG A 222 17.83 13.47 -3.15
CA ARG A 222 18.52 13.20 -1.88
C ARG A 222 17.97 14.04 -0.73
N LEU A 223 17.88 15.38 -0.93
CA LEU A 223 17.40 16.30 0.09
C LEU A 223 15.93 16.08 0.48
N LEU A 224 15.10 15.70 -0.47
CA LEU A 224 13.70 15.35 -0.20
C LEU A 224 13.57 14.00 0.53
N MET A 225 14.38 13.00 0.18
CA MET A 225 14.39 11.71 0.86
C MET A 225 14.80 11.83 2.34
N ASP A 226 15.67 12.77 2.69
CA ASP A 226 16.04 13.06 4.08
C ASP A 226 14.87 13.52 4.95
N LEU A 227 13.83 14.12 4.35
CA LEU A 227 12.63 14.54 5.07
C LEU A 227 11.69 13.35 5.38
N GLY A 228 11.98 12.18 4.82
CA GLY A 228 11.21 10.96 5.05
C GLY A 228 9.71 11.12 4.76
N GLY A 229 8.87 10.64 5.65
CA GLY A 229 7.42 10.67 5.46
C GLY A 229 6.80 12.06 5.29
N TRP A 230 7.48 13.15 5.71
CA TRP A 230 6.99 14.51 5.46
C TRP A 230 6.99 14.87 3.98
N ALA A 231 8.06 14.53 3.26
CA ALA A 231 8.12 14.70 1.81
C ALA A 231 7.11 13.78 1.10
N GLN A 232 6.97 12.55 1.57
CA GLN A 232 6.02 11.59 1.00
C GLN A 232 4.56 12.01 1.23
N HIS A 233 4.24 12.61 2.40
CA HIS A 233 2.92 13.18 2.63
C HIS A 233 2.65 14.40 1.73
N ALA A 234 3.63 15.28 1.54
CA ALA A 234 3.51 16.39 0.58
C ALA A 234 3.35 15.88 -0.87
N ARG A 235 3.97 14.75 -1.24
CA ARG A 235 3.75 14.10 -2.54
C ARG A 235 2.32 13.54 -2.67
N TRP A 236 1.74 13.03 -1.58
CA TRP A 236 0.34 12.62 -1.56
C TRP A 236 -0.61 13.82 -1.77
N LEU A 237 -0.33 14.99 -1.18
CA LEU A 237 -1.12 16.21 -1.44
C LEU A 237 -1.06 16.62 -2.92
N LEU A 238 0.11 16.50 -3.55
CA LEU A 238 0.25 16.75 -4.98
C LEU A 238 -0.54 15.71 -5.79
N TRP A 239 -0.43 14.42 -5.45
CA TRP A 239 -1.17 13.35 -6.12
C TRP A 239 -2.69 13.56 -6.04
N GLN A 240 -3.23 13.96 -4.89
CA GLN A 240 -4.64 14.32 -4.77
C GLN A 240 -5.03 15.49 -5.69
N SER A 241 -4.20 16.52 -5.73
CA SER A 241 -4.44 17.68 -6.60
C SER A 241 -4.40 17.31 -8.08
N GLU A 242 -3.46 16.44 -8.47
CA GLU A 242 -3.37 15.89 -9.84
C GLU A 242 -4.65 15.13 -10.24
N GLN A 243 -5.24 14.36 -9.30
CA GLN A 243 -6.54 13.70 -9.52
C GLN A 243 -7.69 14.69 -9.77
N ASP A 244 -7.61 15.89 -9.18
CA ASP A 244 -8.61 16.94 -9.35
C ASP A 244 -8.30 17.90 -10.50
N GLY A 245 -7.25 17.60 -11.29
CA GLY A 245 -6.80 18.44 -12.40
C GLY A 245 -6.16 19.75 -11.96
N THR A 246 -5.68 19.81 -10.71
CA THR A 246 -5.00 20.97 -10.11
C THR A 246 -3.57 20.61 -9.74
N THR A 247 -2.85 21.50 -9.06
CA THR A 247 -1.48 21.25 -8.61
C THR A 247 -1.28 21.67 -7.16
N ASN A 248 -0.25 21.13 -6.50
CA ASN A 248 0.12 21.47 -5.13
C ASN A 248 1.63 21.68 -5.04
N GLY A 249 2.06 22.86 -4.60
CA GLY A 249 3.48 23.27 -4.53
C GLY A 249 4.21 22.85 -3.25
N THR A 250 3.54 22.23 -2.29
CA THR A 250 4.09 21.95 -0.95
C THR A 250 5.42 21.21 -0.97
N LEU A 251 5.61 20.26 -1.89
CA LEU A 251 6.85 19.49 -1.97
C LEU A 251 8.03 20.34 -2.52
N GLY A 252 7.75 21.26 -3.45
CA GLY A 252 8.73 22.28 -3.88
C GLY A 252 9.09 23.24 -2.75
N ASP A 253 8.13 23.61 -1.91
CA ASP A 253 8.33 24.40 -0.71
C ASP A 253 9.28 23.69 0.29
N LEU A 254 9.06 22.38 0.51
CA LEU A 254 9.95 21.56 1.37
C LEU A 254 11.37 21.45 0.80
N LEU A 255 11.53 21.36 -0.51
CA LEU A 255 12.85 21.40 -1.17
C LEU A 255 13.56 22.74 -0.89
N ALA A 256 12.85 23.86 -1.02
CA ALA A 256 13.39 25.18 -0.69
C ALA A 256 13.82 25.24 0.79
N VAL A 257 13.00 24.72 1.71
CA VAL A 257 13.35 24.62 3.14
C VAL A 257 14.68 23.88 3.34
N ARG A 258 14.82 22.69 2.73
CA ARG A 258 16.07 21.92 2.85
C ARG A 258 17.28 22.64 2.26
N LEU A 259 17.13 23.28 1.11
CA LEU A 259 18.20 24.06 0.47
C LEU A 259 18.64 25.25 1.34
N ILE A 260 17.73 25.95 2.01
CA ILE A 260 18.10 27.06 2.93
C ILE A 260 18.95 26.52 4.10
N TRP A 261 18.65 25.34 4.63
CA TRP A 261 19.47 24.70 5.65
C TRP A 261 20.88 24.37 5.13
N GLU A 262 21.00 23.82 3.93
CA GLU A 262 22.29 23.51 3.29
C GLU A 262 23.12 24.80 3.10
N GLU A 263 22.47 25.87 2.61
CA GLU A 263 23.14 27.18 2.44
C GLU A 263 23.64 27.74 3.78
N ALA A 264 22.85 27.68 4.83
CA ALA A 264 23.21 28.17 6.16
C ALA A 264 24.42 27.42 6.73
N LEU A 265 24.43 26.08 6.58
CA LEU A 265 25.53 25.22 7.02
C LEU A 265 26.79 25.44 6.19
N PHE A 266 26.68 25.58 4.87
CA PHE A 266 27.82 25.89 3.98
C PHE A 266 28.49 27.22 4.35
N ASN A 267 27.69 28.24 4.60
CA ASN A 267 28.19 29.54 5.04
C ASN A 267 28.89 29.46 6.40
N ARG A 268 28.42 28.62 7.31
CA ARG A 268 28.97 28.47 8.66
C ARG A 268 30.23 27.63 8.71
N PHE A 269 30.35 26.63 7.82
CA PHE A 269 31.43 25.66 7.80
C PHE A 269 32.17 25.66 6.43
N PRO A 270 32.88 26.71 6.07
CA PRO A 270 33.52 26.80 4.75
C PRO A 270 34.58 25.71 4.49
N ALA A 271 35.06 25.02 5.51
CA ALA A 271 36.01 23.93 5.40
C ALA A 271 35.43 22.71 4.60
N VAL A 272 34.10 22.62 4.40
CA VAL A 272 33.50 21.54 3.62
C VAL A 272 33.52 21.81 2.10
N ALA A 273 34.00 22.96 1.64
CA ALA A 273 33.86 23.39 0.24
C ALA A 273 34.48 22.42 -0.77
N ASP A 274 35.67 21.88 -0.50
CA ASP A 274 36.34 20.95 -1.42
C ASP A 274 35.57 19.59 -1.49
N GLN A 275 35.12 19.09 -0.34
CA GLN A 275 34.30 17.86 -0.27
C GLN A 275 32.96 18.07 -0.96
N TRP A 276 32.37 19.27 -0.82
CA TRP A 276 31.13 19.61 -1.50
C TRP A 276 31.29 19.62 -3.03
N GLN A 277 32.42 20.14 -3.56
CA GLN A 277 32.68 20.05 -4.99
C GLN A 277 32.78 18.60 -5.49
N ALA A 278 33.42 17.72 -4.72
CA ALA A 278 33.46 16.29 -5.05
C ALA A 278 32.05 15.66 -5.02
N THR A 279 31.23 16.02 -4.04
CA THR A 279 29.80 15.61 -3.92
C THR A 279 29.01 16.03 -5.17
N LEU A 280 29.13 17.26 -5.63
CA LEU A 280 28.46 17.74 -6.84
C LEU A 280 28.87 16.95 -8.09
N GLN A 281 30.12 16.53 -8.20
CA GLN A 281 30.60 15.68 -9.30
C GLN A 281 29.94 14.30 -9.29
N LEU A 282 29.76 13.71 -8.08
CA LEU A 282 29.06 12.42 -7.93
C LEU A 282 27.60 12.54 -8.33
N HIS A 283 26.92 13.63 -7.97
CA HIS A 283 25.55 13.87 -8.40
C HIS A 283 25.41 14.14 -9.90
N ALA A 284 26.40 14.80 -10.51
CA ALA A 284 26.41 15.09 -11.95
C ALA A 284 26.77 13.88 -12.81
N ALA A 285 27.36 12.84 -12.22
CA ALA A 285 27.71 11.62 -12.94
C ALA A 285 26.45 10.86 -13.41
N PRO A 286 26.49 10.22 -14.59
CA PRO A 286 25.36 9.40 -15.06
C PRO A 286 24.91 8.36 -14.03
N LEU A 287 23.62 8.10 -14.00
CA LEU A 287 23.05 7.00 -13.20
C LEU A 287 23.19 5.69 -14.01
N VAL A 288 24.21 4.90 -13.66
CA VAL A 288 24.46 3.60 -14.29
C VAL A 288 24.66 2.59 -13.18
N PRO A 289 23.97 1.44 -13.25
CA PRO A 289 24.16 0.36 -12.28
C PRO A 289 25.62 -0.13 -12.25
N ASP A 290 26.17 -0.24 -11.07
CA ASP A 290 27.46 -0.89 -10.89
C ASP A 290 27.33 -2.43 -11.01
N ARG A 291 28.46 -3.14 -10.93
CA ARG A 291 28.46 -4.59 -11.07
C ARG A 291 27.72 -5.29 -9.94
N ASP A 292 27.79 -4.75 -8.74
CA ASP A 292 27.13 -5.35 -7.57
C ASP A 292 25.62 -5.22 -7.68
N GLN A 293 25.09 -4.07 -8.11
CA GLN A 293 23.68 -3.86 -8.34
C GLN A 293 23.12 -4.76 -9.46
N VAL A 294 23.91 -5.01 -10.50
CA VAL A 294 23.53 -5.94 -11.58
C VAL A 294 23.48 -7.38 -11.07
N ILE A 295 24.48 -7.81 -10.30
CA ILE A 295 24.50 -9.16 -9.68
C ILE A 295 23.30 -9.34 -8.78
N ASP A 296 22.99 -8.36 -7.93
CA ASP A 296 21.89 -8.42 -6.98
C ASP A 296 20.52 -8.48 -7.70
N ALA A 297 20.36 -7.73 -8.78
CA ALA A 297 19.16 -7.80 -9.61
C ALA A 297 18.98 -9.17 -10.30
N ILE A 298 20.07 -9.79 -10.77
CA ILE A 298 20.02 -11.13 -11.38
C ILE A 298 19.68 -12.19 -10.32
N LEU A 299 20.25 -12.12 -9.11
CA LEU A 299 19.93 -13.03 -8.02
C LEU A 299 18.46 -12.88 -7.57
N GLN A 300 17.93 -11.66 -7.56
CA GLN A 300 16.52 -11.41 -7.28
C GLN A 300 15.62 -12.03 -8.36
N ASP A 301 15.94 -11.85 -9.65
CA ASP A 301 15.18 -12.46 -10.76
C ASP A 301 15.24 -14.00 -10.68
N ALA A 302 16.38 -14.60 -10.33
CA ALA A 302 16.50 -16.04 -10.13
C ALA A 302 15.61 -16.57 -9.00
N ALA A 303 15.51 -15.84 -7.89
CA ALA A 303 14.61 -16.20 -6.78
C ALA A 303 13.12 -16.09 -7.18
N GLU A 304 12.77 -15.11 -7.99
CA GLU A 304 11.42 -14.94 -8.53
C GLU A 304 11.06 -16.04 -9.54
N ARG A 305 11.99 -16.44 -10.41
CA ARG A 305 11.84 -17.59 -11.33
C ARG A 305 11.65 -18.89 -10.56
N ALA A 306 12.40 -19.11 -9.49
CA ALA A 306 12.23 -20.26 -8.61
C ALA A 306 10.83 -20.34 -7.99
N TYR A 307 10.28 -19.19 -7.54
CA TYR A 307 8.89 -19.10 -7.08
C TYR A 307 7.89 -19.38 -8.22
N GLN A 308 8.08 -18.78 -9.39
CA GLN A 308 7.21 -18.95 -10.57
C GLN A 308 7.18 -20.41 -11.03
N ARG A 309 8.32 -21.09 -11.05
CA ARG A 309 8.42 -22.52 -11.33
C ARG A 309 7.63 -23.34 -10.31
N SER A 310 7.78 -23.06 -9.01
CA SER A 310 7.01 -23.72 -7.94
C SER A 310 5.52 -23.46 -8.05
N LEU A 311 5.11 -22.22 -8.35
CA LEU A 311 3.72 -21.86 -8.57
C LEU A 311 3.12 -22.61 -9.77
N GLY A 312 3.84 -22.67 -10.91
CA GLY A 312 3.40 -23.40 -12.10
C GLY A 312 3.20 -24.91 -11.84
N GLN A 313 4.01 -25.51 -10.96
CA GLN A 313 3.83 -26.90 -10.55
C GLN A 313 2.60 -27.14 -9.66
N GLN A 314 2.15 -26.13 -8.92
CA GLN A 314 0.95 -26.21 -8.08
C GLN A 314 -0.35 -26.05 -8.89
N LEU A 315 -0.29 -25.33 -10.01
CA LEU A 315 -1.44 -25.17 -10.91
C LEU A 315 -1.65 -26.47 -11.70
N LYS A 316 -2.86 -27.00 -11.64
CA LYS A 316 -3.19 -28.30 -12.26
C LYS A 316 -4.24 -28.08 -13.36
N ALA A 317 -4.41 -29.11 -14.19
CA ALA A 317 -5.48 -29.12 -15.17
C ALA A 317 -6.84 -28.87 -14.52
N PRO A 318 -7.76 -28.16 -15.20
CA PRO A 318 -9.05 -27.77 -14.65
C PRO A 318 -9.86 -28.96 -14.12
N THR A 319 -10.46 -28.78 -12.98
CA THR A 319 -11.45 -29.73 -12.46
C THR A 319 -12.73 -29.60 -13.29
N LYS A 320 -13.28 -30.71 -13.79
CA LYS A 320 -14.56 -30.65 -14.51
C LYS A 320 -15.66 -30.23 -13.54
N TYR A 321 -16.39 -29.19 -13.88
CA TYR A 321 -17.61 -28.80 -13.21
C TYR A 321 -18.67 -29.91 -13.38
N THR A 322 -19.37 -30.25 -12.32
CA THR A 322 -20.43 -31.29 -12.39
C THR A 322 -21.69 -30.83 -13.11
N GLY A 323 -21.80 -29.54 -13.44
CA GLY A 323 -22.99 -28.95 -14.09
C GLY A 323 -24.23 -28.86 -13.18
N GLU A 324 -24.15 -29.32 -11.94
CA GLU A 324 -25.21 -29.16 -10.95
C GLU A 324 -25.22 -27.75 -10.37
N ARG A 325 -26.42 -27.24 -10.04
CA ARG A 325 -26.60 -25.97 -9.37
C ARG A 325 -25.91 -25.99 -8.00
N PRO A 326 -24.96 -25.06 -7.71
CA PRO A 326 -24.27 -25.04 -6.42
C PRO A 326 -25.25 -24.75 -5.26
N ALA A 327 -24.98 -25.31 -4.08
CA ALA A 327 -25.77 -25.03 -2.87
C ALA A 327 -25.40 -23.65 -2.29
N LEU A 328 -24.15 -23.22 -2.48
CA LEU A 328 -23.64 -21.95 -2.03
C LEU A 328 -22.62 -21.40 -3.06
N GLN A 329 -22.80 -20.15 -3.45
CA GLN A 329 -21.74 -19.35 -4.07
C GLN A 329 -21.31 -18.26 -3.10
N ALA A 330 -19.99 -18.01 -2.97
CA ALA A 330 -19.48 -17.01 -2.05
C ALA A 330 -18.43 -16.16 -2.76
N ALA A 331 -18.76 -14.89 -2.98
CA ALA A 331 -17.86 -13.90 -3.56
C ALA A 331 -17.05 -13.23 -2.46
N PHE A 332 -15.72 -13.42 -2.48
CA PHE A 332 -14.76 -12.84 -1.54
C PHE A 332 -13.95 -11.74 -2.21
N CYS A 333 -13.46 -10.79 -1.42
CA CYS A 333 -12.40 -9.92 -1.89
C CYS A 333 -11.19 -10.76 -2.32
N ILE A 334 -10.49 -10.28 -3.36
CA ILE A 334 -9.29 -10.93 -3.92
C ILE A 334 -8.09 -10.98 -2.98
N ASP A 335 -8.18 -10.39 -1.80
CA ASP A 335 -7.13 -10.34 -0.77
C ASP A 335 -6.54 -11.74 -0.50
N VAL A 336 -5.21 -11.82 -0.38
CA VAL A 336 -4.49 -13.09 -0.18
C VAL A 336 -4.94 -13.85 1.06
N ARG A 337 -5.43 -13.17 2.10
CA ARG A 337 -5.97 -13.77 3.32
C ARG A 337 -7.26 -14.52 3.06
N SER A 338 -8.03 -14.10 2.05
CA SER A 338 -9.24 -14.79 1.63
C SER A 338 -8.96 -16.13 0.97
N GLU A 339 -7.80 -16.34 0.36
CA GLU A 339 -7.43 -17.61 -0.31
C GLU A 339 -7.54 -18.79 0.66
N VAL A 340 -6.95 -18.68 1.84
CA VAL A 340 -6.98 -19.74 2.86
C VAL A 340 -8.42 -20.04 3.30
N PHE A 341 -9.21 -19.00 3.57
CA PHE A 341 -10.61 -19.18 3.98
C PHE A 341 -11.49 -19.79 2.87
N ARG A 342 -11.30 -19.32 1.61
CA ARG A 342 -12.03 -19.86 0.43
C ARG A 342 -11.78 -21.35 0.28
N ARG A 343 -10.52 -21.78 0.32
CA ARG A 343 -10.13 -23.19 0.24
C ARG A 343 -10.71 -24.00 1.40
N ALA A 344 -10.66 -23.50 2.63
CA ALA A 344 -11.27 -24.12 3.79
C ALA A 344 -12.81 -24.21 3.66
N LEU A 345 -13.48 -23.23 3.06
CA LEU A 345 -14.93 -23.25 2.82
C LEU A 345 -15.30 -24.26 1.74
N GLU A 346 -14.58 -24.31 0.63
CA GLU A 346 -14.79 -25.29 -0.45
C GLU A 346 -14.59 -26.74 0.04
N ASN A 347 -13.71 -26.97 1.02
CA ASN A 347 -13.51 -28.27 1.66
C ASN A 347 -14.74 -28.77 2.44
N GLN A 348 -15.70 -27.89 2.81
CA GLN A 348 -16.87 -28.30 3.59
C GLN A 348 -17.91 -29.06 2.75
N SER A 349 -17.98 -28.77 1.44
CA SER A 349 -18.87 -29.47 0.52
C SER A 349 -18.45 -29.25 -0.93
N PRO A 350 -18.54 -30.28 -1.80
CA PRO A 350 -18.27 -30.12 -3.24
C PRO A 350 -19.30 -29.24 -3.97
N SER A 351 -20.42 -28.91 -3.32
CA SER A 351 -21.46 -28.02 -3.85
C SER A 351 -21.24 -26.55 -3.47
N ILE A 352 -20.11 -26.21 -2.86
CA ILE A 352 -19.73 -24.84 -2.54
C ILE A 352 -18.76 -24.33 -3.60
N GLU A 353 -19.09 -23.19 -4.18
CA GLU A 353 -18.24 -22.46 -5.11
C GLU A 353 -17.83 -21.12 -4.51
N THR A 354 -16.55 -20.73 -4.68
CA THR A 354 -16.11 -19.41 -4.29
C THR A 354 -15.66 -18.60 -5.52
N LEU A 355 -15.92 -17.29 -5.45
CA LEU A 355 -15.50 -16.33 -6.46
C LEU A 355 -14.58 -15.29 -5.82
N GLY A 356 -13.65 -14.76 -6.59
CA GLY A 356 -12.81 -13.63 -6.18
C GLY A 356 -13.18 -12.38 -6.96
N PHE A 357 -13.45 -11.30 -6.25
CA PHE A 357 -13.75 -10.02 -6.85
C PHE A 357 -13.21 -8.88 -5.99
N ALA A 358 -13.01 -7.69 -6.57
CA ALA A 358 -12.55 -6.54 -5.80
C ALA A 358 -13.55 -6.18 -4.68
N GLY A 359 -13.08 -5.97 -3.46
CA GLY A 359 -13.92 -5.90 -2.25
C GLY A 359 -14.88 -4.71 -2.15
N PHE A 360 -14.76 -3.72 -3.04
CA PHE A 360 -15.78 -2.66 -3.18
C PHE A 360 -16.98 -3.11 -4.03
N PHE A 361 -16.94 -4.34 -4.55
CA PHE A 361 -18.00 -4.98 -5.31
C PHE A 361 -18.52 -4.15 -6.49
N GLY A 362 -17.65 -3.39 -7.16
CA GLY A 362 -18.01 -2.56 -8.32
C GLY A 362 -18.92 -1.36 -8.00
N LEU A 363 -19.11 -1.02 -6.73
CA LEU A 363 -19.90 0.12 -6.28
C LEU A 363 -18.96 1.23 -5.75
N PRO A 364 -18.55 2.22 -6.59
CA PRO A 364 -17.67 3.29 -6.16
C PRO A 364 -18.43 4.34 -5.34
N ALA A 365 -18.67 4.03 -4.07
CA ALA A 365 -19.50 4.82 -3.17
C ALA A 365 -18.67 5.66 -2.19
N ALA A 366 -19.01 6.94 -2.06
CA ALA A 366 -18.70 7.73 -0.87
C ALA A 366 -19.76 7.45 0.18
N HIS A 367 -19.35 6.99 1.37
CA HIS A 367 -20.24 6.60 2.46
C HIS A 367 -20.18 7.58 3.61
N ARG A 368 -21.34 7.90 4.16
CA ARG A 368 -21.45 8.72 5.37
C ARG A 368 -22.18 7.92 6.46
N ASP A 369 -21.45 7.58 7.51
CA ASP A 369 -21.99 6.86 8.66
C ASP A 369 -23.11 7.64 9.36
N HIS A 370 -23.98 6.89 10.03
CA HIS A 370 -25.07 7.43 10.81
C HIS A 370 -24.59 8.39 11.91
N GLY A 371 -25.03 9.63 11.84
CA GLY A 371 -24.62 10.69 12.77
C GLY A 371 -23.25 11.32 12.51
N SER A 372 -22.59 10.96 11.41
CA SER A 372 -21.32 11.56 10.96
C SER A 372 -21.56 12.65 9.91
N ASP A 373 -20.65 13.65 9.85
CA ASP A 373 -20.52 14.59 8.76
C ASP A 373 -19.32 14.24 7.84
N VAL A 374 -18.58 13.18 8.18
CA VAL A 374 -17.43 12.72 7.41
C VAL A 374 -17.91 11.77 6.32
N GLU A 375 -17.50 12.02 5.10
CA GLU A 375 -17.65 11.10 3.96
C GLU A 375 -16.36 10.30 3.79
N GLU A 376 -16.50 9.00 3.69
CA GLU A 376 -15.41 8.05 3.51
C GLU A 376 -15.55 7.36 2.15
N ASN A 377 -14.47 7.30 1.39
CA ASN A 377 -14.47 6.72 0.05
C ASN A 377 -14.25 5.20 0.11
N HIS A 378 -15.33 4.42 -0.03
CA HIS A 378 -15.30 2.96 -0.05
C HIS A 378 -15.04 2.40 -1.45
N LEU A 379 -13.92 2.78 -2.06
CA LEU A 379 -13.50 2.42 -3.42
C LEU A 379 -11.97 2.47 -3.52
N PRO A 380 -11.37 1.84 -4.55
CA PRO A 380 -9.94 1.98 -4.79
C PRO A 380 -9.52 3.45 -4.91
N VAL A 381 -8.41 3.83 -4.27
CA VAL A 381 -7.93 5.22 -4.21
C VAL A 381 -7.62 5.83 -5.58
N LEU A 382 -7.52 5.00 -6.62
CA LEU A 382 -7.32 5.39 -8.02
C LEU A 382 -8.61 5.89 -8.69
N LEU A 383 -9.76 5.66 -8.07
CA LEU A 383 -11.07 5.98 -8.63
C LEU A 383 -11.72 7.15 -7.87
N LYS A 384 -12.65 7.83 -8.54
CA LYS A 384 -13.53 8.83 -7.91
C LYS A 384 -14.89 8.21 -7.61
N PRO A 385 -15.55 8.60 -6.50
CA PRO A 385 -16.90 8.13 -6.22
C PRO A 385 -17.88 8.65 -7.27
N SER A 386 -18.73 7.77 -7.77
CA SER A 386 -19.84 8.10 -8.70
C SER A 386 -21.20 8.02 -8.02
N MET A 387 -21.26 7.54 -6.77
CA MET A 387 -22.47 7.45 -5.98
C MET A 387 -22.19 7.77 -4.51
N THR A 388 -23.23 8.18 -3.80
CA THR A 388 -23.17 8.40 -2.36
C THR A 388 -24.07 7.44 -1.62
N SER A 389 -23.71 7.14 -0.39
CA SER A 389 -24.46 6.25 0.49
C SER A 389 -24.51 6.78 1.91
N THR A 390 -25.55 6.41 2.64
CA THR A 390 -25.71 6.69 4.06
C THR A 390 -26.40 5.52 4.75
N CYS A 391 -26.53 5.56 6.07
CA CYS A 391 -27.24 4.52 6.81
C CYS A 391 -28.76 4.78 6.89
N HIS A 392 -29.53 3.70 7.01
CA HIS A 392 -30.95 3.81 7.38
C HIS A 392 -31.09 4.31 8.82
N GLY A 393 -32.02 5.20 9.06
CA GLY A 393 -32.29 5.71 10.40
C GLY A 393 -33.29 6.86 10.39
N SER A 394 -33.92 7.11 11.52
CA SER A 394 -34.76 8.30 11.69
C SER A 394 -33.92 9.55 12.01
N PRO A 395 -34.39 10.76 11.70
CA PRO A 395 -33.72 12.00 12.07
C PRO A 395 -33.44 12.13 13.58
N GLY A 396 -34.28 11.52 14.44
CA GLY A 396 -34.09 11.50 15.89
C GLY A 396 -32.94 10.61 16.33
N GLU A 397 -32.79 9.44 15.71
CA GLU A 397 -31.66 8.52 15.95
C GLU A 397 -30.36 9.13 15.46
N GLU A 398 -30.35 9.73 14.27
CA GLU A 398 -29.19 10.43 13.72
C GLU A 398 -28.71 11.56 14.65
N LYS A 399 -29.65 12.38 15.15
CA LYS A 399 -29.34 13.45 16.11
C LYS A 399 -28.74 12.89 17.40
N THR A 400 -29.28 11.80 17.92
CA THR A 400 -28.78 11.13 19.13
C THR A 400 -27.38 10.56 18.92
N ALA A 401 -27.13 9.90 17.80
CA ALA A 401 -25.80 9.38 17.42
C ALA A 401 -24.76 10.51 17.29
N ARG A 402 -25.15 11.62 16.62
CA ARG A 402 -24.32 12.83 16.48
C ARG A 402 -23.95 13.46 17.83
N ILE A 403 -24.93 13.58 18.73
CA ILE A 403 -24.68 14.09 20.10
C ILE A 403 -23.70 13.16 20.83
N GLY A 404 -23.91 11.85 20.74
CA GLY A 404 -23.01 10.84 21.35
C GLY A 404 -21.57 10.94 20.81
N ALA A 405 -21.39 11.04 19.51
CA ALA A 405 -20.07 11.18 18.88
C ALA A 405 -19.37 12.49 19.29
N ARG A 406 -20.11 13.60 19.36
CA ARG A 406 -19.59 14.89 19.85
C ARG A 406 -19.18 14.85 21.32
N ALA A 407 -19.96 14.16 22.17
CA ALA A 407 -19.62 13.98 23.59
C ALA A 407 -18.34 13.15 23.76
N ILE A 408 -18.17 12.07 22.99
CA ILE A 408 -16.94 11.25 22.99
C ILE A 408 -15.75 12.10 22.56
N ARG A 409 -15.86 12.85 21.48
CA ARG A 409 -14.80 13.74 20.99
C ARG A 409 -14.43 14.82 22.01
N ALA A 410 -15.41 15.41 22.67
CA ALA A 410 -15.17 16.40 23.74
C ALA A 410 -14.42 15.78 24.92
N LEU A 411 -14.80 14.55 25.34
CA LEU A 411 -14.14 13.82 26.41
C LEU A 411 -12.69 13.44 26.04
N ASP A 412 -12.46 13.02 24.81
CA ASP A 412 -11.12 12.71 24.31
C ASP A 412 -10.22 13.94 24.26
N ARG A 413 -10.74 15.09 23.82
CA ARG A 413 -10.02 16.38 23.89
C ARG A 413 -9.67 16.76 25.33
N PHE A 414 -10.61 16.60 26.27
CA PHE A 414 -10.37 16.86 27.70
C PHE A 414 -9.28 15.94 28.27
N ARG A 415 -9.24 14.68 27.81
CA ARG A 415 -8.21 13.70 28.19
C ARG A 415 -6.82 14.07 27.63
N GLN A 416 -6.75 14.57 26.41
CA GLN A 416 -5.49 14.82 25.69
C GLN A 416 -4.89 16.21 25.95
N ALA A 417 -5.67 17.18 26.38
CA ALA A 417 -5.19 18.53 26.62
C ALA A 417 -4.28 18.61 27.84
N ALA A 418 -3.10 19.22 27.67
CA ALA A 418 -2.09 19.31 28.74
C ALA A 418 -2.61 19.95 30.03
N VAL A 419 -3.54 20.90 29.93
CA VAL A 419 -4.13 21.63 31.09
C VAL A 419 -5.12 20.78 31.89
N SER A 420 -5.80 19.82 31.25
CA SER A 420 -6.90 19.06 31.86
C SER A 420 -6.60 17.58 32.04
N SER A 421 -5.46 17.07 31.51
CA SER A 421 -5.11 15.66 31.59
C SER A 421 -5.00 15.12 33.00
N PHE A 422 -4.43 15.88 33.95
CA PHE A 422 -4.35 15.49 35.37
C PHE A 422 -5.73 15.40 36.00
N ALA A 423 -6.59 16.40 35.81
CA ALA A 423 -7.96 16.40 36.30
C ALA A 423 -8.77 15.23 35.74
N TYR A 424 -8.54 14.90 34.48
CA TYR A 424 -9.15 13.72 33.86
C TYR A 424 -8.70 12.41 34.50
N VAL A 425 -7.40 12.24 34.75
CA VAL A 425 -6.87 11.04 35.43
C VAL A 425 -7.43 10.88 36.83
N GLU A 426 -7.52 11.98 37.59
CA GLU A 426 -8.10 11.96 38.94
C GLU A 426 -9.60 11.60 38.93
N ALA A 427 -10.36 12.19 38.02
CA ALA A 427 -11.81 11.97 37.95
C ALA A 427 -12.19 10.62 37.33
N ALA A 428 -11.52 10.22 36.26
CA ALA A 428 -11.87 9.05 35.43
C ALA A 428 -10.98 7.82 35.70
N GLY A 429 -9.81 7.99 36.33
CA GLY A 429 -8.87 6.89 36.61
C GLY A 429 -9.49 5.66 37.26
N PRO A 430 -10.32 5.79 38.32
CA PRO A 430 -10.98 4.66 38.95
C PRO A 430 -11.85 3.83 38.01
N LEU A 431 -12.47 4.44 36.99
CA LEU A 431 -13.28 3.75 35.97
C LEU A 431 -12.43 2.88 35.05
N TYR A 432 -11.17 3.27 34.80
CA TYR A 432 -10.26 2.51 33.97
C TYR A 432 -9.71 1.25 34.63
N VAL A 433 -9.76 1.13 35.98
CA VAL A 433 -9.38 -0.10 36.70
C VAL A 433 -10.24 -1.27 36.23
N THR A 434 -11.54 -1.06 36.06
CA THR A 434 -12.45 -2.10 35.53
C THR A 434 -12.09 -2.50 34.11
N LYS A 435 -11.68 -1.55 33.26
CA LYS A 435 -11.22 -1.81 31.92
C LYS A 435 -9.89 -2.59 31.93
N LEU A 436 -8.93 -2.17 32.74
CA LEU A 436 -7.64 -2.84 32.90
C LEU A 436 -7.81 -4.30 33.31
N VAL A 437 -8.68 -4.59 34.30
CA VAL A 437 -8.98 -5.95 34.75
C VAL A 437 -9.62 -6.78 33.63
N LYS A 438 -10.57 -6.21 32.87
CA LYS A 438 -11.18 -6.89 31.73
C LYS A 438 -10.19 -7.19 30.63
N ASP A 439 -9.33 -6.26 30.29
CA ASP A 439 -8.30 -6.41 29.26
C ASP A 439 -7.24 -7.44 29.71
N SER A 440 -6.86 -7.43 30.99
CA SER A 440 -5.93 -8.41 31.59
C SER A 440 -6.49 -9.83 31.63
N LEU A 441 -7.81 -9.99 31.72
CA LEU A 441 -8.49 -11.30 31.67
C LEU A 441 -8.71 -11.79 30.23
N GLY A 442 -8.17 -11.11 29.23
CA GLY A 442 -8.23 -11.52 27.82
C GLY A 442 -9.66 -11.63 27.26
N ARG A 443 -10.63 -10.88 27.81
CA ARG A 443 -12.00 -10.83 27.32
C ARG A 443 -12.12 -9.78 26.22
N PRO A 444 -12.01 -10.16 24.94
CA PRO A 444 -12.07 -9.20 23.87
C PRO A 444 -13.47 -8.56 23.79
N ARG A 445 -13.52 -7.23 23.68
CA ARG A 445 -14.71 -6.57 23.16
C ARG A 445 -14.65 -6.66 21.63
N ARG A 446 -15.39 -7.63 21.08
CA ARG A 446 -15.64 -7.66 19.65
C ARG A 446 -16.38 -6.36 19.27
N LYS A 447 -15.83 -5.58 18.32
CA LYS A 447 -16.62 -4.60 17.59
C LYS A 447 -17.54 -5.40 16.64
N VAL A 448 -18.67 -5.84 17.14
CA VAL A 448 -19.75 -6.24 16.20
C VAL A 448 -20.25 -4.92 15.63
N SER A 449 -20.17 -4.78 14.32
CA SER A 449 -20.83 -3.65 13.68
C SER A 449 -22.31 -3.70 14.02
N THR A 450 -22.76 -2.69 14.74
CA THR A 450 -24.18 -2.45 15.04
C THR A 450 -24.72 -1.34 14.16
N SER A 451 -23.98 -0.96 13.09
CA SER A 451 -24.40 0.11 12.19
C SER A 451 -25.71 -0.28 11.50
N ALA A 452 -26.60 0.68 11.36
CA ALA A 452 -27.79 0.54 10.54
C ALA A 452 -27.40 0.14 9.10
N ALA A 453 -28.30 -0.55 8.38
CA ALA A 453 -28.04 -0.97 7.01
C ALA A 453 -27.71 0.26 6.13
N PRO A 454 -26.66 0.21 5.30
CA PRO A 454 -26.37 1.27 4.37
C PRO A 454 -27.42 1.30 3.23
N ARG A 455 -27.65 2.48 2.67
CA ARG A 455 -28.50 2.71 1.49
C ARG A 455 -27.86 3.74 0.58
N LEU A 456 -28.15 3.66 -0.71
CA LEU A 456 -27.78 4.70 -1.66
C LEU A 456 -28.63 5.96 -1.43
N ASP A 457 -28.00 7.13 -1.50
CA ASP A 457 -28.63 8.42 -1.27
C ASP A 457 -27.98 9.51 -2.16
N PRO A 458 -28.64 9.99 -3.23
CA PRO A 458 -30.03 9.67 -3.61
C PRO A 458 -30.18 8.23 -4.10
N ALA A 459 -31.41 7.71 -3.98
CA ALA A 459 -31.75 6.41 -4.53
C ALA A 459 -31.65 6.44 -6.07
N LEU A 460 -31.13 5.36 -6.65
CA LEU A 460 -31.06 5.19 -8.10
C LEU A 460 -32.45 4.91 -8.69
N ASP A 461 -32.67 5.31 -9.93
CA ASP A 461 -33.87 4.89 -10.70
C ASP A 461 -33.75 3.40 -11.11
N ALA A 462 -34.85 2.81 -11.55
CA ALA A 462 -34.95 1.38 -11.87
C ALA A 462 -34.01 0.95 -13.01
N GLU A 463 -33.80 1.80 -14.02
CA GLU A 463 -32.91 1.54 -15.16
C GLU A 463 -31.46 1.52 -14.69
N THR A 464 -31.03 2.55 -13.96
CA THR A 464 -29.67 2.66 -13.39
C THR A 464 -29.39 1.52 -12.40
N LYS A 465 -30.35 1.14 -11.54
CA LYS A 465 -30.22 -0.01 -10.64
C LYS A 465 -29.92 -1.30 -11.40
N SER A 466 -30.73 -1.62 -12.42
CA SER A 466 -30.57 -2.86 -13.17
C SER A 466 -29.31 -2.88 -14.02
N ALA A 467 -28.92 -1.75 -14.64
CA ALA A 467 -27.69 -1.61 -15.38
C ALA A 467 -26.44 -1.77 -14.49
N THR A 468 -26.44 -1.14 -13.30
CA THR A 468 -25.36 -1.27 -12.32
C THR A 468 -25.22 -2.72 -11.82
N ALA A 469 -26.35 -3.35 -11.44
CA ALA A 469 -26.37 -4.74 -11.00
C ALA A 469 -25.86 -5.70 -12.08
N ALA A 470 -26.28 -5.51 -13.33
CA ALA A 470 -25.84 -6.31 -14.47
C ALA A 470 -24.35 -6.14 -14.75
N ALA A 471 -23.83 -4.91 -14.70
CA ALA A 471 -22.41 -4.64 -14.88
C ALA A 471 -21.57 -5.36 -13.80
N VAL A 472 -21.98 -5.29 -12.54
CA VAL A 472 -21.28 -5.97 -11.44
C VAL A 472 -21.32 -7.49 -11.62
N LEU A 473 -22.49 -8.09 -11.92
CA LEU A 473 -22.60 -9.53 -12.11
C LEU A 473 -21.76 -10.04 -13.29
N LYS A 474 -21.70 -9.27 -14.40
CA LYS A 474 -20.82 -9.57 -15.54
C LYS A 474 -19.34 -9.49 -15.14
N ALA A 475 -18.93 -8.43 -14.46
CA ALA A 475 -17.55 -8.26 -13.99
C ALA A 475 -17.12 -9.36 -12.98
N MET A 476 -18.05 -9.93 -12.23
CA MET A 476 -17.84 -11.09 -11.36
C MET A 476 -17.84 -12.43 -12.10
N SER A 477 -18.10 -12.46 -13.42
CA SER A 477 -18.39 -13.67 -14.19
C SER A 477 -19.52 -14.53 -13.59
N LEU A 478 -20.50 -13.88 -12.96
CA LEU A 478 -21.66 -14.51 -12.29
C LEU A 478 -22.95 -14.15 -13.04
N THR A 479 -23.10 -14.67 -14.25
CA THR A 479 -24.22 -14.35 -15.14
C THR A 479 -25.25 -15.48 -15.29
N ASN A 480 -24.93 -16.68 -14.84
CA ASN A 480 -25.78 -17.88 -14.92
C ASN A 480 -25.49 -18.84 -13.77
N ASN A 481 -26.26 -19.93 -13.68
CA ASN A 481 -26.11 -20.99 -12.67
C ASN A 481 -26.03 -20.49 -11.21
N HIS A 482 -26.83 -19.47 -10.87
CA HIS A 482 -26.83 -18.86 -9.55
C HIS A 482 -27.27 -19.87 -8.47
N ALA A 483 -26.54 -19.96 -7.37
CA ALA A 483 -26.91 -20.72 -6.18
C ALA A 483 -28.20 -20.16 -5.55
N GLN A 484 -28.85 -20.96 -4.69
CA GLN A 484 -29.95 -20.46 -3.88
C GLN A 484 -29.48 -19.35 -2.91
N VAL A 485 -28.26 -19.47 -2.37
CA VAL A 485 -27.61 -18.44 -1.54
C VAL A 485 -26.32 -17.98 -2.21
N VAL A 486 -26.24 -16.69 -2.48
CA VAL A 486 -25.01 -16.02 -2.95
C VAL A 486 -24.52 -15.10 -1.83
N LEU A 487 -23.38 -15.45 -1.24
CA LEU A 487 -22.78 -14.71 -0.15
C LEU A 487 -21.80 -13.67 -0.70
N LEU A 488 -21.96 -12.40 -0.32
CA LEU A 488 -21.05 -11.29 -0.66
C LEU A 488 -20.20 -10.99 0.57
N VAL A 489 -18.92 -11.39 0.53
CA VAL A 489 -18.05 -11.37 1.70
C VAL A 489 -17.01 -10.26 1.56
N GLY A 490 -17.31 -9.10 2.15
CA GLY A 490 -16.31 -8.07 2.39
C GLY A 490 -15.32 -8.54 3.47
N HIS A 491 -14.18 -7.86 3.61
CA HIS A 491 -13.27 -8.17 4.70
C HIS A 491 -12.89 -6.92 5.51
N GLY A 492 -12.45 -7.17 6.74
CA GLY A 492 -11.93 -6.19 7.65
C GLY A 492 -11.04 -6.88 8.69
N ALA A 493 -10.40 -6.11 9.54
CA ALA A 493 -9.51 -6.60 10.58
C ALA A 493 -9.87 -6.00 11.94
N ASN A 494 -9.63 -6.72 13.02
CA ASN A 494 -9.73 -6.23 14.39
C ASN A 494 -8.37 -6.32 15.05
N VAL A 495 -7.67 -5.20 15.16
CA VAL A 495 -6.36 -5.11 15.79
C VAL A 495 -6.39 -4.05 16.92
N LYS A 496 -5.50 -4.21 17.91
CA LYS A 496 -5.36 -3.28 19.02
C LYS A 496 -4.01 -2.57 18.96
N ASN A 497 -3.98 -1.32 19.40
CA ASN A 497 -2.75 -0.53 19.48
C ASN A 497 -1.96 -0.51 18.15
N ASN A 498 -2.66 -0.30 17.06
CA ASN A 498 -2.06 -0.26 15.74
C ASN A 498 -2.57 0.98 14.96
N PRO A 499 -1.77 2.05 14.87
CA PRO A 499 -2.14 3.23 14.09
C PRO A 499 -2.38 2.95 12.61
N HIS A 500 -1.79 1.86 12.07
CA HIS A 500 -1.94 1.43 10.68
C HIS A 500 -3.08 0.40 10.51
N GLU A 501 -4.11 0.44 11.33
CA GLU A 501 -5.24 -0.51 11.26
C GLU A 501 -5.87 -0.55 9.86
N SER A 502 -5.98 0.60 9.18
CA SER A 502 -6.53 0.69 7.82
C SER A 502 -5.74 -0.10 6.77
N ALA A 503 -4.43 -0.33 6.98
CA ALA A 503 -3.62 -1.18 6.09
C ALA A 503 -4.02 -2.67 6.15
N TYR A 504 -4.75 -3.08 7.19
CA TYR A 504 -5.30 -4.43 7.33
C TYR A 504 -6.75 -4.55 6.83
N HIS A 505 -7.42 -3.44 6.57
CA HIS A 505 -8.73 -3.40 5.94
C HIS A 505 -8.62 -3.63 4.42
N CYS A 506 -9.74 -3.45 3.72
CA CYS A 506 -9.81 -3.72 2.29
C CYS A 506 -9.08 -2.64 1.48
N GLY A 507 -8.02 -3.00 0.74
CA GLY A 507 -7.33 -2.10 -0.17
C GLY A 507 -8.22 -1.58 -1.31
N ALA A 508 -9.15 -2.41 -1.78
CA ALA A 508 -10.14 -2.01 -2.78
C ALA A 508 -11.26 -1.11 -2.22
N CYS A 509 -11.33 -0.93 -0.89
CA CYS A 509 -12.26 -0.02 -0.22
C CYS A 509 -11.55 1.19 0.38
N GLY A 510 -10.40 1.61 -0.16
CA GLY A 510 -9.69 2.79 0.32
C GLY A 510 -9.11 2.64 1.74
N GLY A 511 -8.90 1.42 2.24
CA GLY A 511 -8.47 1.18 3.62
C GLY A 511 -9.61 1.09 4.63
N HIS A 512 -10.87 1.04 4.18
CA HIS A 512 -12.05 0.81 5.00
C HIS A 512 -12.49 -0.65 4.96
N SER A 513 -13.36 -1.04 5.91
CA SER A 513 -14.00 -2.36 5.88
C SER A 513 -14.86 -2.54 4.63
N GLY A 514 -14.83 -3.72 4.03
CA GLY A 514 -15.70 -4.09 2.91
C GLY A 514 -17.17 -4.31 3.26
N GLU A 515 -17.57 -4.06 4.51
CA GLU A 515 -18.95 -4.24 5.01
C GLU A 515 -19.97 -3.42 4.23
N VAL A 516 -19.71 -2.12 4.07
CA VAL A 516 -20.64 -1.19 3.43
C VAL A 516 -20.92 -1.61 2.00
N SER A 517 -19.89 -1.89 1.22
CA SER A 517 -20.01 -2.29 -0.18
C SER A 517 -20.75 -3.62 -0.35
N ALA A 518 -20.44 -4.61 0.48
CA ALA A 518 -21.15 -5.90 0.46
C ALA A 518 -22.63 -5.77 0.79
N ARG A 519 -22.99 -4.95 1.80
CA ARG A 519 -24.40 -4.72 2.20
C ARG A 519 -25.17 -3.91 1.16
N LEU A 520 -24.54 -2.90 0.54
CA LEU A 520 -25.15 -2.12 -0.54
C LEU A 520 -25.44 -2.99 -1.75
N LEU A 521 -24.48 -3.82 -2.19
CA LEU A 521 -24.70 -4.72 -3.32
C LEU A 521 -25.77 -5.77 -3.02
N ALA A 522 -25.76 -6.39 -1.84
CA ALA A 522 -26.79 -7.35 -1.45
C ALA A 522 -28.20 -6.71 -1.48
N SER A 523 -28.32 -5.48 -0.99
CA SER A 523 -29.58 -4.72 -1.05
C SER A 523 -30.00 -4.46 -2.50
N LEU A 524 -29.08 -4.04 -3.37
CA LEU A 524 -29.35 -3.76 -4.78
C LEU A 524 -29.79 -5.02 -5.53
N LEU A 525 -29.11 -6.15 -5.35
CA LEU A 525 -29.42 -7.40 -6.05
C LEU A 525 -30.67 -8.13 -5.54
N ASN A 526 -31.16 -7.81 -4.34
CA ASN A 526 -32.43 -8.31 -3.81
C ASN A 526 -33.60 -7.36 -4.07
N ASP A 527 -33.37 -6.15 -4.59
CA ASP A 527 -34.43 -5.20 -4.91
C ASP A 527 -35.30 -5.71 -6.08
N ALA A 528 -36.61 -5.66 -5.94
CA ALA A 528 -37.54 -6.22 -6.90
C ALA A 528 -37.50 -5.52 -8.27
N GLU A 529 -37.31 -4.19 -8.29
CA GLU A 529 -37.19 -3.42 -9.54
C GLU A 529 -35.89 -3.76 -10.26
N THR A 530 -34.78 -3.89 -9.53
CA THR A 530 -33.49 -4.30 -10.06
C THR A 530 -33.59 -5.69 -10.70
N ARG A 531 -34.16 -6.67 -10.00
CA ARG A 531 -34.32 -8.05 -10.49
C ARG A 531 -35.16 -8.11 -11.76
N ALA A 532 -36.25 -7.36 -11.80
CA ALA A 532 -37.13 -7.31 -12.97
C ALA A 532 -36.40 -6.76 -14.23
N GLY A 533 -35.43 -5.86 -14.04
CA GLY A 533 -34.66 -5.27 -15.13
C GLY A 533 -33.49 -6.13 -15.63
N LEU A 534 -32.96 -7.11 -14.86
CA LEU A 534 -31.78 -7.89 -15.20
C LEU A 534 -31.94 -8.72 -16.49
N ALA A 535 -33.16 -9.21 -16.78
CA ALA A 535 -33.42 -9.97 -18.01
C ALA A 535 -33.15 -9.17 -19.28
N ALA A 536 -33.35 -7.85 -19.27
CA ALA A 536 -33.01 -6.96 -20.39
C ALA A 536 -31.50 -6.87 -20.66
N HIS A 537 -30.69 -7.20 -19.68
CA HIS A 537 -29.22 -7.25 -19.75
C HIS A 537 -28.67 -8.67 -19.98
N GLY A 538 -29.54 -9.65 -20.27
CA GLY A 538 -29.15 -11.03 -20.56
C GLY A 538 -28.84 -11.86 -19.32
N ILE A 539 -29.28 -11.45 -18.13
CA ILE A 539 -29.07 -12.17 -16.86
C ILE A 539 -30.42 -12.68 -16.37
N ASP A 540 -30.56 -14.01 -16.28
CA ASP A 540 -31.72 -14.68 -15.71
C ASP A 540 -31.42 -15.11 -14.28
N LEU A 541 -31.99 -14.35 -13.31
CA LEU A 541 -31.77 -14.58 -11.90
C LEU A 541 -32.95 -15.34 -11.30
N PRO A 542 -32.78 -16.60 -10.82
CA PRO A 542 -33.86 -17.39 -10.23
C PRO A 542 -34.52 -16.66 -9.05
N ASP A 543 -35.87 -16.81 -8.94
CA ASP A 543 -36.64 -16.15 -7.87
C ASP A 543 -36.21 -16.58 -6.46
N ASP A 544 -35.71 -17.82 -6.31
CA ASP A 544 -35.24 -18.38 -5.06
C ASP A 544 -33.80 -18.03 -4.71
N THR A 545 -33.06 -17.32 -5.60
CA THR A 545 -31.68 -16.84 -5.31
C THR A 545 -31.73 -15.64 -4.38
N ARG A 546 -30.94 -15.70 -3.30
CA ARG A 546 -30.80 -14.63 -2.31
C ARG A 546 -29.36 -14.21 -2.17
N PHE A 547 -29.11 -12.91 -2.20
CA PHE A 547 -27.80 -12.31 -1.93
C PHE A 547 -27.70 -11.90 -0.47
N VAL A 548 -26.71 -12.41 0.24
CA VAL A 548 -26.51 -12.16 1.67
C VAL A 548 -25.14 -11.49 1.86
N ALA A 549 -25.11 -10.33 2.52
CA ALA A 549 -23.87 -9.68 2.87
C ALA A 549 -23.21 -10.34 4.08
N ALA A 550 -21.88 -10.38 4.06
CA ALA A 550 -21.07 -10.87 5.16
C ALA A 550 -19.76 -10.10 5.29
N LEU A 551 -19.12 -10.19 6.45
CA LEU A 551 -17.80 -9.64 6.72
C LEU A 551 -16.87 -10.72 7.25
N HIS A 552 -15.73 -10.92 6.59
CA HIS A 552 -14.63 -11.75 7.04
C HIS A 552 -13.69 -10.92 7.92
N ASP A 553 -13.58 -11.25 9.19
CA ASP A 553 -12.53 -10.73 10.06
C ASP A 553 -11.24 -11.52 9.81
N THR A 554 -10.31 -10.90 9.10
CA THR A 554 -9.06 -11.56 8.68
C THR A 554 -8.09 -11.85 9.82
N THR A 555 -8.28 -11.21 10.99
CA THR A 555 -7.46 -11.47 12.19
C THR A 555 -7.94 -12.66 13.01
N THR A 556 -9.20 -13.03 12.89
CA THR A 556 -9.83 -14.11 13.67
C THR A 556 -10.40 -15.23 12.81
N ASP A 557 -10.48 -15.08 11.49
CA ASP A 557 -11.18 -15.97 10.55
C ASP A 557 -12.62 -16.25 10.95
N GLU A 558 -13.30 -15.23 11.49
CA GLU A 558 -14.72 -15.29 11.77
C GLU A 558 -15.51 -14.56 10.69
N ILE A 559 -16.64 -15.12 10.30
CA ILE A 559 -17.58 -14.47 9.38
C ILE A 559 -18.79 -13.95 10.16
N THR A 560 -19.06 -12.67 9.98
CA THR A 560 -20.30 -12.03 10.46
C THR A 560 -21.29 -11.96 9.31
N LEU A 561 -22.48 -12.56 9.46
CA LEU A 561 -23.57 -12.44 8.49
C LEU A 561 -24.46 -11.24 8.82
N PHE A 562 -24.87 -10.49 7.80
CA PHE A 562 -25.85 -9.42 7.91
C PHE A 562 -27.23 -9.90 7.46
N ASP A 563 -27.63 -11.08 7.98
CA ASP A 563 -28.89 -11.73 7.68
C ASP A 563 -30.12 -10.91 8.12
N LYS A 564 -29.96 -10.00 9.07
CA LYS A 564 -31.01 -9.10 9.56
C LYS A 564 -31.37 -7.97 8.60
N ASP A 565 -30.53 -7.68 7.62
CA ASP A 565 -30.81 -6.68 6.59
C ASP A 565 -31.84 -7.19 5.58
N GLN A 566 -32.21 -8.47 5.67
CA GLN A 566 -33.12 -9.14 4.77
C GLN A 566 -34.28 -9.83 5.52
N SER A 567 -35.42 -9.92 4.85
CA SER A 567 -36.59 -10.65 5.34
C SER A 567 -36.46 -12.13 4.96
N GLY A 568 -36.42 -13.01 5.93
CA GLY A 568 -36.42 -14.49 5.73
C GLY A 568 -36.45 -15.26 7.02
N PRO A 569 -36.77 -16.57 6.99
CA PRO A 569 -36.79 -17.42 8.19
C PRO A 569 -35.37 -17.59 8.76
N ALA A 570 -35.23 -17.52 10.07
CA ALA A 570 -33.93 -17.52 10.78
C ALA A 570 -33.14 -18.84 10.63
N ASP A 571 -33.80 -19.93 10.36
CA ASP A 571 -33.28 -21.30 10.20
C ASP A 571 -32.74 -21.58 8.78
N GLU A 572 -33.09 -20.77 7.81
CA GLU A 572 -32.63 -20.90 6.42
C GLU A 572 -31.08 -20.90 6.31
N PHE A 573 -30.39 -20.18 7.20
CA PHE A 573 -28.94 -20.04 7.18
C PHE A 573 -28.17 -20.94 8.16
N ASP A 574 -28.83 -21.90 8.80
CA ASP A 574 -28.19 -22.73 9.82
C ASP A 574 -27.10 -23.64 9.25
N LEU A 575 -27.26 -24.17 8.07
CA LEU A 575 -26.25 -24.97 7.38
C LEU A 575 -25.08 -24.09 6.95
N LEU A 576 -25.35 -22.91 6.38
CA LEU A 576 -24.36 -21.93 6.02
C LEU A 576 -23.51 -21.53 7.25
N LYS A 577 -24.14 -21.20 8.38
CA LYS A 577 -23.44 -20.87 9.63
C LYS A 577 -22.53 -22.01 10.11
N LYS A 578 -22.93 -23.25 9.93
CA LYS A 578 -22.10 -24.44 10.25
C LYS A 578 -20.88 -24.53 9.33
N TRP A 579 -21.05 -24.36 8.01
CA TRP A 579 -19.94 -24.36 7.06
C TRP A 579 -18.94 -23.25 7.35
N LEU A 580 -19.40 -22.03 7.52
CA LEU A 580 -18.55 -20.87 7.83
C LEU A 580 -17.77 -21.08 9.14
N LYS A 581 -18.40 -21.60 10.19
CA LYS A 581 -17.74 -21.89 11.47
C LYS A 581 -16.64 -22.94 11.33
N ARG A 582 -16.87 -24.00 10.55
CA ARG A 582 -15.88 -25.06 10.29
C ARG A 582 -14.75 -24.54 9.44
N ALA A 583 -15.04 -23.80 8.37
CA ALA A 583 -14.04 -23.18 7.52
C ALA A 583 -13.13 -22.24 8.32
N GLY A 584 -13.69 -21.38 9.18
CA GLY A 584 -12.90 -20.51 10.04
C GLY A 584 -12.02 -21.27 11.03
N ALA A 585 -12.46 -22.41 11.55
CA ALA A 585 -11.63 -23.25 12.42
C ALA A 585 -10.46 -23.90 11.66
N GLU A 586 -10.67 -24.34 10.42
CA GLU A 586 -9.65 -24.88 9.52
C GLU A 586 -8.63 -23.80 9.13
N ALA A 587 -9.10 -22.63 8.73
CA ALA A 587 -8.25 -21.48 8.39
C ALA A 587 -7.36 -21.05 9.57
N ARG A 588 -7.91 -20.97 10.79
CA ARG A 588 -7.12 -20.67 11.99
C ARG A 588 -6.08 -21.75 12.29
N ALA A 589 -6.38 -23.02 12.07
CA ALA A 589 -5.41 -24.09 12.28
C ALA A 589 -4.21 -23.95 11.33
N GLU A 590 -4.44 -23.66 10.06
CA GLU A 590 -3.39 -23.39 9.08
C GLU A 590 -2.58 -22.11 9.44
N ARG A 591 -3.24 -21.02 9.75
CA ARG A 591 -2.60 -19.75 10.14
C ARG A 591 -1.72 -19.92 11.39
N ALA A 592 -2.15 -20.73 12.35
CA ALA A 592 -1.39 -20.96 13.58
C ALA A 592 0.03 -21.49 13.33
N LEU A 593 0.24 -22.23 12.25
CA LEU A 593 1.55 -22.77 11.88
C LEU A 593 2.56 -21.68 11.49
N ARG A 594 2.07 -20.52 11.04
CA ARG A 594 2.90 -19.37 10.62
C ARG A 594 3.14 -18.36 11.75
N LEU A 595 2.44 -18.47 12.88
CA LEU A 595 2.52 -17.54 14.00
C LEU A 595 3.29 -18.16 15.17
N PRO A 596 4.46 -17.63 15.56
CA PRO A 596 5.27 -18.20 16.64
C PRO A 596 4.50 -18.31 17.96
N GLY A 597 4.63 -19.44 18.66
CA GLY A 597 4.01 -19.68 19.96
C GLY A 597 2.48 -19.67 19.96
N THR A 598 1.84 -19.98 18.83
CA THR A 598 0.39 -19.89 18.62
C THR A 598 -0.23 -21.25 18.34
N ASN A 599 -1.49 -21.40 18.75
CA ASN A 599 -2.36 -22.48 18.32
C ASN A 599 -3.70 -21.90 17.84
N ALA A 600 -4.51 -22.69 17.16
CA ALA A 600 -5.78 -22.26 16.58
C ALA A 600 -6.74 -21.59 17.58
N ALA A 601 -6.71 -22.00 18.86
CA ALA A 601 -7.57 -21.45 19.91
C ALA A 601 -7.10 -20.05 20.39
N SER A 602 -5.81 -19.77 20.30
CA SER A 602 -5.23 -18.51 20.80
C SER A 602 -5.24 -17.37 19.79
N ILE A 603 -5.46 -17.64 18.50
CA ILE A 603 -5.42 -16.61 17.43
C ILE A 603 -6.36 -15.44 17.72
N ALA A 604 -7.63 -15.73 18.03
CA ALA A 604 -8.60 -14.68 18.30
C ALA A 604 -8.23 -13.82 19.52
N ALA A 605 -7.64 -14.42 20.56
CA ALA A 605 -7.18 -13.68 21.73
C ALA A 605 -5.98 -12.77 21.40
N ARG A 606 -5.07 -13.21 20.53
CA ARG A 606 -3.90 -12.41 20.10
C ARG A 606 -4.29 -11.14 19.36
N ALA A 607 -5.32 -11.19 18.52
CA ALA A 607 -5.82 -10.02 17.80
C ALA A 607 -6.24 -8.86 18.73
N PHE A 608 -6.65 -9.17 19.97
CA PHE A 608 -7.10 -8.22 20.97
C PHE A 608 -6.05 -7.88 22.06
N ASN A 609 -4.91 -8.54 22.05
CA ASN A 609 -3.85 -8.26 23.01
C ASN A 609 -3.06 -7.04 22.55
N TRP A 610 -3.24 -5.90 23.22
CA TRP A 610 -2.56 -4.65 22.86
C TRP A 610 -1.02 -4.72 22.99
N ALA A 611 -0.50 -5.63 23.80
CA ALA A 611 0.93 -5.88 23.93
C ALA A 611 1.46 -6.82 22.86
N GLU A 612 0.58 -7.56 22.19
CA GLU A 612 0.95 -8.44 21.08
C GLU A 612 1.25 -7.60 19.84
N ILE A 613 2.48 -7.77 19.34
CA ILE A 613 2.96 -7.00 18.20
C ILE A 613 2.64 -7.67 16.87
N ARG A 614 2.16 -8.92 16.89
CA ARG A 614 1.92 -9.77 15.72
C ARG A 614 0.59 -10.52 15.84
N PRO A 615 -0.55 -9.81 15.79
CA PRO A 615 -1.84 -10.49 15.81
C PRO A 615 -2.04 -11.34 14.54
N GLU A 616 -1.52 -10.88 13.42
CA GLU A 616 -1.45 -11.57 12.14
C GLU A 616 -0.44 -10.83 11.22
N TRP A 617 -0.04 -11.47 10.12
CA TRP A 617 0.96 -10.91 9.20
C TRP A 617 0.36 -10.01 8.11
N GLY A 618 -0.96 -9.80 8.10
CA GLY A 618 -1.63 -9.09 7.02
C GLY A 618 -1.42 -9.81 5.69
N LEU A 619 -0.97 -9.05 4.69
CA LEU A 619 -0.71 -9.56 3.34
C LEU A 619 0.77 -9.94 3.15
N ALA A 620 1.54 -10.12 4.25
CA ALA A 620 2.92 -10.56 4.16
C ALA A 620 3.02 -11.89 3.39
N ASP A 621 4.08 -12.01 2.60
CA ASP A 621 4.38 -13.14 1.71
C ASP A 621 3.51 -13.21 0.44
N CYS A 622 2.71 -12.16 0.13
CA CYS A 622 2.04 -12.05 -1.17
C CYS A 622 3.08 -12.05 -2.30
N ALA A 623 2.80 -12.81 -3.38
CA ALA A 623 3.75 -13.00 -4.47
C ALA A 623 3.09 -13.25 -5.85
N ALA A 624 1.77 -13.50 -5.91
CA ALA A 624 1.08 -13.74 -7.16
C ALA A 624 -0.29 -13.04 -7.23
N PHE A 625 -0.70 -12.72 -8.45
CA PHE A 625 -2.07 -12.35 -8.82
C PHE A 625 -2.55 -13.29 -9.92
N ILE A 626 -3.71 -13.92 -9.76
CA ILE A 626 -4.23 -14.86 -10.75
C ILE A 626 -5.64 -14.42 -11.15
N ALA A 627 -5.82 -14.11 -12.44
CA ALA A 627 -7.12 -13.86 -13.06
C ALA A 627 -7.49 -15.04 -13.95
N ALA A 628 -8.37 -15.91 -13.45
CA ALA A 628 -8.77 -17.14 -14.13
C ALA A 628 -10.06 -17.71 -13.50
N PRO A 629 -10.74 -18.64 -14.19
CA PRO A 629 -11.82 -19.41 -13.58
C PRO A 629 -11.34 -20.19 -12.33
N ARG A 630 -12.15 -20.21 -11.26
CA ARG A 630 -11.76 -20.83 -9.98
C ARG A 630 -11.38 -22.31 -10.09
N ASN A 631 -11.97 -23.05 -11.03
CA ASN A 631 -11.66 -24.47 -11.24
C ASN A 631 -10.18 -24.74 -11.61
N LEU A 632 -9.43 -23.74 -12.08
CA LEU A 632 -7.98 -23.85 -12.34
C LEU A 632 -7.13 -23.76 -11.07
N THR A 633 -7.64 -23.12 -10.02
CA THR A 633 -6.89 -22.86 -8.78
C THR A 633 -7.47 -23.57 -7.56
N SER A 634 -8.68 -24.16 -7.63
CA SER A 634 -9.42 -24.72 -6.49
C SER A 634 -8.72 -25.89 -5.78
N LYS A 635 -7.83 -26.60 -6.48
CA LYS A 635 -7.03 -27.69 -5.92
C LYS A 635 -5.59 -27.31 -5.52
N ALA A 636 -5.20 -26.06 -5.79
CA ALA A 636 -3.89 -25.54 -5.41
C ALA A 636 -3.93 -25.02 -3.97
N ASN A 637 -2.92 -25.36 -3.19
CA ASN A 637 -2.65 -24.67 -1.93
C ASN A 637 -1.67 -23.53 -2.22
N LEU A 638 -2.19 -22.33 -2.34
CA LEU A 638 -1.39 -21.14 -2.65
C LEU A 638 -0.86 -20.45 -1.38
N GLU A 639 -1.04 -21.08 -0.21
CA GLU A 639 -0.47 -20.67 1.07
C GLU A 639 -0.84 -19.23 1.51
N GLY A 640 -1.96 -18.69 1.01
CA GLY A 640 -2.33 -17.30 1.25
C GLY A 640 -1.38 -16.29 0.57
N ARG A 641 -0.72 -16.67 -0.55
CA ARG A 641 0.26 -15.83 -1.26
C ARG A 641 -0.28 -15.23 -2.56
N ALA A 642 -1.49 -15.62 -2.99
CA ALA A 642 -2.05 -15.18 -4.26
C ALA A 642 -3.33 -14.36 -4.08
N PHE A 643 -3.41 -13.24 -4.78
CA PHE A 643 -4.66 -12.52 -5.04
C PHE A 643 -5.43 -13.29 -6.13
N LEU A 644 -6.64 -13.74 -5.83
CA LEU A 644 -7.41 -14.61 -6.73
C LEU A 644 -8.64 -13.89 -7.28
N HIS A 645 -8.57 -13.43 -8.52
CA HIS A 645 -9.69 -12.84 -9.25
C HIS A 645 -10.38 -13.90 -10.12
N SER A 646 -11.70 -14.04 -10.00
CA SER A 646 -12.46 -14.87 -10.91
C SER A 646 -12.63 -14.16 -12.24
N TYR A 647 -12.24 -14.81 -13.34
CA TYR A 647 -12.33 -14.26 -14.67
C TYR A 647 -12.48 -15.39 -15.70
N ASP A 648 -13.44 -15.24 -16.60
CA ASP A 648 -13.66 -16.13 -17.74
C ASP A 648 -13.68 -15.30 -19.02
N TRP A 649 -12.58 -15.30 -19.75
CA TRP A 649 -12.40 -14.51 -20.96
C TRP A 649 -13.39 -14.89 -22.08
N GLN A 650 -13.93 -16.12 -22.08
CA GLN A 650 -14.90 -16.57 -23.07
C GLN A 650 -16.24 -15.86 -22.96
N THR A 651 -16.53 -15.28 -21.80
CA THR A 651 -17.76 -14.52 -21.53
C THR A 651 -17.56 -13.01 -21.57
N ASP A 652 -16.32 -12.54 -21.79
CA ASP A 652 -15.97 -11.13 -21.81
C ASP A 652 -15.85 -10.63 -23.28
N GLU A 653 -16.99 -10.24 -23.83
CA GLU A 653 -17.03 -9.60 -25.15
C GLU A 653 -16.18 -8.33 -25.15
N ASP A 654 -15.39 -8.02 -26.09
CA ASP A 654 -14.53 -6.81 -26.17
C ASP A 654 -13.46 -6.68 -25.06
N PHE A 655 -13.25 -7.68 -24.22
CA PHE A 655 -12.25 -7.70 -23.13
C PHE A 655 -12.31 -6.53 -22.15
N LYS A 656 -13.51 -5.95 -21.91
CA LYS A 656 -13.70 -4.82 -20.99
C LYS A 656 -13.45 -5.18 -19.53
N THR A 657 -13.80 -6.40 -19.12
CA THR A 657 -13.50 -6.90 -17.79
C THR A 657 -12.01 -7.12 -17.60
N LEU A 658 -11.32 -7.63 -18.63
CA LEU A 658 -9.87 -7.77 -18.63
C LEU A 658 -9.15 -6.43 -18.53
N GLU A 659 -9.60 -5.43 -19.28
CA GLU A 659 -9.08 -4.06 -19.19
C GLU A 659 -9.23 -3.51 -17.76
N LEU A 660 -10.41 -3.67 -17.18
CA LEU A 660 -10.66 -3.27 -15.78
C LEU A 660 -9.73 -4.02 -14.82
N ILE A 661 -9.52 -5.33 -14.98
CA ILE A 661 -8.63 -6.14 -14.12
C ILE A 661 -7.20 -5.63 -14.19
N LEU A 662 -6.68 -5.37 -15.38
CA LEU A 662 -5.31 -4.89 -15.58
C LEU A 662 -5.09 -3.47 -15.05
N THR A 663 -6.08 -2.59 -15.20
CA THR A 663 -5.95 -1.16 -14.84
C THR A 663 -6.31 -0.83 -13.39
N ALA A 664 -7.01 -1.70 -12.68
CA ALA A 664 -7.40 -1.45 -11.29
C ALA A 664 -6.98 -2.57 -10.32
N PRO A 665 -7.56 -3.79 -10.29
CA PRO A 665 -7.14 -4.86 -9.37
C PRO A 665 -5.65 -5.19 -9.41
N VAL A 666 -5.04 -5.31 -10.59
CA VAL A 666 -3.61 -5.59 -10.74
C VAL A 666 -2.77 -4.44 -10.20
N VAL A 667 -3.15 -3.19 -10.50
CA VAL A 667 -2.44 -2.01 -9.99
C VAL A 667 -2.51 -1.92 -8.47
N VAL A 668 -3.70 -2.13 -7.86
CA VAL A 668 -3.85 -2.14 -6.39
C VAL A 668 -3.03 -3.27 -5.76
N ALA A 669 -3.06 -4.48 -6.33
CA ALA A 669 -2.28 -5.61 -5.84
C ALA A 669 -0.76 -5.35 -5.96
N SER A 670 -0.32 -4.68 -7.05
CA SER A 670 1.08 -4.28 -7.22
C SER A 670 1.52 -3.27 -6.15
N TRP A 671 0.68 -2.30 -5.83
CA TRP A 671 0.98 -1.33 -4.77
C TRP A 671 1.16 -2.02 -3.42
N ILE A 672 0.27 -2.94 -3.09
CA ILE A 672 0.38 -3.73 -1.85
C ILE A 672 1.68 -4.55 -1.85
N SER A 673 1.93 -5.32 -2.91
CA SER A 673 3.11 -6.18 -3.00
C SER A 673 4.41 -5.39 -2.91
N LEU A 674 4.51 -4.28 -3.65
CA LEU A 674 5.71 -3.42 -3.66
C LEU A 674 5.89 -2.65 -2.35
N GLN A 675 4.81 -2.33 -1.62
CA GLN A 675 4.94 -1.77 -0.27
C GLN A 675 5.53 -2.80 0.71
N TYR A 676 5.05 -4.05 0.68
CA TYR A 676 5.62 -5.13 1.48
C TYR A 676 7.08 -5.39 1.09
N TYR A 677 7.38 -5.39 -0.20
CA TYR A 677 8.73 -5.49 -0.74
C TYR A 677 9.64 -4.38 -0.20
N GLY A 678 9.29 -3.12 -0.42
CA GLY A 678 10.10 -1.96 -0.01
C GLY A 678 10.28 -1.87 1.51
N SER A 679 9.22 -2.12 2.29
CA SER A 679 9.30 -2.15 3.75
C SER A 679 10.17 -3.29 4.28
N SER A 680 10.38 -4.37 3.51
CA SER A 680 11.26 -5.50 3.88
C SER A 680 12.72 -5.24 3.53
N VAL A 681 13.01 -4.71 2.32
CA VAL A 681 14.39 -4.52 1.86
C VAL A 681 15.02 -3.22 2.37
N ALA A 682 14.20 -2.19 2.60
CA ALA A 682 14.65 -0.88 3.06
C ALA A 682 13.76 -0.32 4.20
N PRO A 683 13.71 -0.99 5.38
CA PRO A 683 12.79 -0.65 6.47
C PRO A 683 13.04 0.74 7.06
N ASP A 684 14.26 1.26 6.99
CA ASP A 684 14.60 2.59 7.51
C ASP A 684 14.04 3.73 6.64
N VAL A 685 13.80 3.48 5.36
CA VAL A 685 13.30 4.48 4.40
C VAL A 685 11.82 4.25 4.07
N PHE A 686 11.42 3.01 3.85
CA PHE A 686 10.07 2.64 3.41
C PHE A 686 9.29 1.84 4.45
N GLY A 687 9.79 1.75 5.69
CA GLY A 687 9.13 1.04 6.79
C GLY A 687 8.54 1.98 7.84
N GLY A 688 7.46 1.53 8.49
CA GLY A 688 6.76 2.25 9.56
C GLY A 688 7.48 2.21 10.92
N GLY A 689 8.60 1.50 11.05
CA GLY A 689 9.30 1.38 12.32
C GLY A 689 8.59 0.46 13.33
N ASN A 690 8.90 0.64 14.62
CA ASN A 690 8.38 -0.19 15.70
C ASN A 690 7.07 0.36 16.28
N LYS A 691 5.95 -0.35 16.05
CA LYS A 691 4.63 0.10 16.50
C LYS A 691 4.49 0.28 18.03
N LEU A 692 5.36 -0.34 18.84
CA LEU A 692 5.31 -0.21 20.31
C LEU A 692 5.66 1.20 20.78
N ILE A 693 6.41 1.95 19.99
CA ILE A 693 6.84 3.31 20.30
C ILE A 693 6.26 4.35 19.32
N HIS A 694 5.23 3.98 18.57
CA HIS A 694 4.55 4.91 17.68
C HIS A 694 3.79 5.98 18.44
N ASN A 695 4.02 7.24 18.05
CA ASN A 695 3.19 8.37 18.38
C ASN A 695 2.49 8.87 17.11
N VAL A 696 1.16 8.93 17.14
CA VAL A 696 0.37 9.48 16.02
C VAL A 696 0.56 10.99 15.99
N VAL A 697 0.87 11.49 14.83
CA VAL A 697 1.12 12.92 14.57
C VAL A 697 0.12 13.44 13.57
N GLY A 698 -0.64 14.45 13.96
CA GLY A 698 -1.56 15.19 13.10
C GLY A 698 -2.69 14.38 12.47
N GLY A 699 -2.86 13.10 12.85
CA GLY A 699 -3.75 12.17 12.18
C GLY A 699 -3.23 11.68 10.80
N ILE A 700 -2.02 12.08 10.40
CA ILE A 700 -1.46 11.78 9.07
C ILE A 700 -0.49 10.60 9.07
N GLY A 701 0.23 10.36 10.17
CA GLY A 701 1.25 9.32 10.24
C GLY A 701 1.76 9.11 11.66
N VAL A 702 2.87 8.40 11.78
CA VAL A 702 3.51 8.09 13.07
C VAL A 702 4.96 8.54 13.10
N VAL A 703 5.43 8.89 14.29
CA VAL A 703 6.84 9.03 14.63
C VAL A 703 7.20 8.03 15.71
N GLU A 704 8.47 7.60 15.77
CA GLU A 704 8.96 6.74 16.84
C GLU A 704 9.44 7.58 18.01
N GLY A 705 8.87 7.36 19.19
CA GLY A 705 9.22 8.11 20.40
C GLY A 705 9.07 9.62 20.19
N ASN A 706 10.14 10.37 20.49
CA ASN A 706 10.24 11.82 20.31
C ASN A 706 11.02 12.18 19.02
N GLY A 707 11.07 11.30 18.02
CA GLY A 707 11.73 11.56 16.76
C GLY A 707 11.04 12.63 15.92
N GLY A 708 11.79 13.25 14.99
CA GLY A 708 11.27 14.25 14.04
C GLY A 708 10.81 13.66 12.71
N ARG A 709 11.20 12.40 12.43
CA ARG A 709 10.94 11.74 11.15
C ARG A 709 9.57 11.07 11.15
N LEU A 710 8.70 11.51 10.24
CA LEU A 710 7.46 10.80 9.96
C LEU A 710 7.82 9.48 9.25
N ARG A 711 7.30 8.36 9.77
CA ARG A 711 7.58 7.03 9.22
C ARG A 711 6.53 6.64 8.20
N PRO A 712 6.91 6.37 6.95
CA PRO A 712 6.01 5.81 5.94
C PRO A 712 5.99 4.27 6.02
N GLY A 713 5.03 3.65 5.32
CA GLY A 713 5.00 2.22 5.09
C GLY A 713 4.56 1.37 6.28
N LEU A 714 4.89 0.09 6.23
CA LEU A 714 4.39 -0.90 7.18
C LEU A 714 5.26 -0.97 8.43
N PRO A 715 4.65 -1.15 9.63
CA PRO A 715 5.42 -1.36 10.85
C PRO A 715 6.21 -2.68 10.79
N ALA A 716 7.37 -2.74 11.45
CA ALA A 716 8.22 -3.92 11.48
C ALA A 716 7.47 -5.20 11.91
N GLN A 717 6.47 -5.06 12.81
CA GLN A 717 5.67 -6.16 13.29
C GLN A 717 4.72 -6.79 12.25
N ALA A 718 4.52 -6.15 11.11
CA ALA A 718 3.81 -6.73 9.97
C ALA A 718 4.70 -7.59 9.07
N LEU A 719 6.03 -7.54 9.25
CA LEU A 719 7.03 -8.11 8.34
C LEU A 719 8.06 -8.99 9.03
N HIS A 720 8.21 -8.91 10.35
CA HIS A 720 9.30 -9.55 11.09
C HIS A 720 8.81 -10.08 12.43
N ASP A 721 9.17 -11.33 12.79
CA ASP A 721 8.73 -11.98 14.02
C ASP A 721 9.62 -11.72 15.23
N GLY A 722 10.67 -10.92 15.06
CA GLY A 722 11.70 -10.62 16.04
C GLY A 722 13.00 -11.40 15.80
N GLU A 723 12.94 -12.52 15.07
CA GLU A 723 14.10 -13.36 14.72
C GLU A 723 14.32 -13.39 13.20
N LYS A 724 13.26 -13.48 12.41
CA LYS A 724 13.32 -13.57 10.94
C LYS A 724 12.24 -12.73 10.25
N GLY A 725 12.51 -12.40 8.98
CA GLY A 725 11.51 -11.81 8.10
C GLY A 725 10.39 -12.80 7.77
N MET A 726 9.15 -12.33 7.80
CA MET A 726 7.94 -13.09 7.48
C MET A 726 7.37 -12.77 6.09
N HIS A 727 7.98 -11.83 5.39
CA HIS A 727 7.71 -11.53 3.99
C HIS A 727 8.95 -11.83 3.16
N THR A 728 8.80 -12.70 2.16
CA THR A 728 9.83 -12.90 1.14
C THR A 728 9.63 -11.85 0.06
N PRO A 729 10.53 -10.86 -0.09
CA PRO A 729 10.35 -9.79 -1.06
C PRO A 729 10.55 -10.33 -2.49
N LEU A 730 9.44 -10.62 -3.14
CA LEU A 730 9.35 -11.02 -4.55
C LEU A 730 8.45 -10.03 -5.27
N ARG A 731 8.82 -9.64 -6.48
CA ARG A 731 7.96 -8.83 -7.35
C ARG A 731 6.80 -9.70 -7.84
N LEU A 732 5.60 -9.11 -7.88
CA LEU A 732 4.36 -9.84 -8.10
C LEU A 732 4.34 -10.56 -9.46
N SER A 733 4.00 -11.85 -9.46
CA SER A 733 3.75 -12.63 -10.68
C SER A 733 2.25 -12.59 -11.01
N VAL A 734 1.91 -11.98 -12.14
CA VAL A 734 0.53 -11.82 -12.64
C VAL A 734 0.27 -12.89 -13.67
N LEU A 735 -0.71 -13.76 -13.43
CA LEU A 735 -1.11 -14.85 -14.33
C LEU A 735 -2.55 -14.63 -14.80
N ILE A 736 -2.76 -14.58 -16.10
CA ILE A 736 -4.08 -14.27 -16.69
C ILE A 736 -4.46 -15.36 -17.69
N GLU A 737 -5.66 -15.91 -17.57
CA GLU A 737 -6.22 -16.75 -18.62
C GLU A 737 -6.96 -15.89 -19.64
N ALA A 738 -6.25 -15.48 -20.67
CA ALA A 738 -6.77 -14.71 -21.80
C ALA A 738 -5.83 -14.86 -23.03
N PRO A 739 -6.31 -14.54 -24.24
CA PRO A 739 -5.46 -14.45 -25.43
C PRO A 739 -4.37 -13.38 -25.28
N GLU A 740 -3.16 -13.69 -25.73
CA GLU A 740 -1.99 -12.79 -25.67
C GLU A 740 -2.24 -11.47 -26.40
N GLU A 741 -2.91 -11.53 -27.56
CA GLU A 741 -3.26 -10.36 -28.36
C GLU A 741 -4.21 -9.40 -27.63
N ALA A 742 -5.14 -9.94 -26.84
CA ALA A 742 -6.07 -9.11 -26.05
C ALA A 742 -5.33 -8.37 -24.94
N ILE A 743 -4.43 -9.06 -24.22
CA ILE A 743 -3.60 -8.45 -23.19
C ILE A 743 -2.69 -7.38 -23.78
N SER A 744 -2.00 -7.68 -24.90
CA SER A 744 -1.11 -6.73 -25.57
C SER A 744 -1.86 -5.48 -26.04
N THR A 745 -3.06 -5.64 -26.60
CA THR A 745 -3.90 -4.50 -27.03
C THR A 745 -4.25 -3.57 -25.85
N ILE A 746 -4.58 -4.14 -24.69
CA ILE A 746 -4.89 -3.36 -23.49
C ILE A 746 -3.62 -2.66 -22.97
N LEU A 747 -2.48 -3.34 -22.93
CA LEU A 747 -1.23 -2.74 -22.47
C LEU A 747 -0.79 -1.59 -23.38
N ASP A 748 -1.00 -1.68 -24.68
CA ASP A 748 -0.73 -0.59 -25.63
C ASP A 748 -1.60 0.64 -25.39
N ALA A 749 -2.84 0.44 -24.95
CA ALA A 749 -3.75 1.52 -24.59
C ALA A 749 -3.43 2.15 -23.21
N HIS A 750 -2.70 1.42 -22.33
CA HIS A 750 -2.41 1.83 -20.94
C HIS A 750 -0.89 1.82 -20.65
N PRO A 751 -0.11 2.81 -21.13
CA PRO A 751 1.36 2.84 -21.00
C PRO A 751 1.86 2.77 -19.55
N ASP A 752 1.14 3.34 -18.59
CA ASP A 752 1.54 3.31 -17.17
C ASP A 752 1.50 1.88 -16.61
N VAL A 753 0.51 1.07 -17.02
CA VAL A 753 0.43 -0.34 -16.65
C VAL A 753 1.48 -1.17 -17.39
N ARG A 754 1.65 -0.90 -18.69
CA ARG A 754 2.67 -1.55 -19.52
C ARG A 754 4.08 -1.38 -18.93
N ASN A 755 4.43 -0.18 -18.51
CA ASN A 755 5.74 0.13 -17.90
C ASN A 755 6.04 -0.71 -16.66
N LEU A 756 5.02 -1.11 -15.87
CA LEU A 756 5.23 -1.99 -14.71
C LEU A 756 5.76 -3.38 -15.15
N PHE A 757 5.32 -3.88 -16.29
CA PHE A 757 5.75 -5.17 -16.82
C PHE A 757 7.06 -5.08 -17.61
N GLU A 758 7.19 -4.10 -18.51
CA GLU A 758 8.38 -3.92 -19.36
C GLU A 758 9.64 -3.58 -18.55
N ASN A 759 9.49 -2.81 -17.45
CA ASN A 759 10.60 -2.50 -16.54
C ASN A 759 10.76 -3.53 -15.40
N GLY A 760 9.99 -4.63 -15.44
CA GLY A 760 10.13 -5.75 -14.54
C GLY A 760 9.71 -5.49 -13.09
N TRP A 761 8.86 -4.47 -12.82
CA TRP A 761 8.25 -4.29 -11.49
C TRP A 761 7.17 -5.33 -11.19
N LEU A 762 6.61 -5.91 -12.24
CA LEU A 762 5.71 -7.06 -12.21
C LEU A 762 6.15 -8.04 -13.30
N HIS A 763 5.84 -9.33 -13.11
CA HIS A 763 6.01 -10.36 -14.12
C HIS A 763 4.64 -10.77 -14.65
N LEU A 764 4.48 -10.88 -15.98
CA LEU A 764 3.19 -11.22 -16.59
C LEU A 764 3.29 -12.54 -17.35
N PHE A 765 2.28 -13.38 -17.14
CA PHE A 765 2.16 -14.69 -17.78
C PHE A 765 0.74 -14.91 -18.29
N THR A 766 0.61 -15.62 -19.41
CA THR A 766 -0.67 -16.19 -19.81
C THR A 766 -0.84 -17.59 -19.22
N LEU A 767 -2.09 -17.92 -18.90
CA LEU A 767 -2.51 -19.27 -18.57
C LEU A 767 -3.23 -19.89 -19.75
N ARG A 768 -2.95 -21.16 -20.05
CA ARG A 768 -3.65 -21.96 -21.06
C ARG A 768 -3.95 -23.34 -20.47
N ASN A 769 -5.23 -23.65 -20.27
CA ASN A 769 -5.67 -24.91 -19.65
C ASN A 769 -5.04 -25.17 -18.26
N GLY A 770 -4.92 -24.13 -17.44
CA GLY A 770 -4.37 -24.20 -16.09
C GLY A 770 -2.86 -24.32 -16.00
N ARG A 771 -2.14 -24.08 -17.10
CA ARG A 771 -0.65 -24.06 -17.14
C ARG A 771 -0.15 -22.69 -17.57
N MET A 772 0.98 -22.28 -17.02
CA MET A 772 1.70 -21.12 -17.54
C MET A 772 2.13 -21.42 -18.97
N ALA A 773 1.73 -20.59 -19.92
CA ALA A 773 1.92 -20.83 -21.35
C ALA A 773 2.98 -19.90 -21.96
N ALA A 774 2.90 -18.61 -21.67
CA ALA A 774 3.86 -17.65 -22.18
C ALA A 774 4.14 -16.55 -21.15
N ARG A 775 5.33 -15.98 -21.24
CA ARG A 775 5.81 -14.85 -20.42
C ARG A 775 5.91 -13.60 -21.30
N TYR A 776 5.38 -12.50 -20.84
CA TYR A 776 5.57 -11.18 -21.44
C TYR A 776 7.00 -10.67 -21.20
N GLN A 777 7.64 -10.18 -22.24
CA GLN A 777 9.04 -9.74 -22.23
C GLN A 777 9.14 -8.20 -22.19
N PRO A 778 10.29 -7.65 -21.77
CA PRO A 778 10.53 -6.20 -21.75
C PRO A 778 10.38 -5.50 -23.13
N ASP A 779 10.49 -6.22 -24.22
CA ASP A 779 10.32 -5.70 -25.57
C ASP A 779 8.88 -5.78 -26.11
N GLY A 780 7.92 -6.16 -25.24
CA GLY A 780 6.52 -6.33 -25.61
C GLY A 780 6.17 -7.65 -26.29
N SER A 781 7.14 -8.53 -26.50
CA SER A 781 6.92 -9.85 -27.09
C SER A 781 6.50 -10.90 -26.06
N TRP A 782 5.98 -12.02 -26.52
CA TRP A 782 5.64 -13.18 -25.71
C TRP A 782 6.63 -14.31 -25.99
N ALA A 783 7.23 -14.86 -24.93
CA ALA A 783 8.06 -16.05 -25.00
C ALA A 783 7.32 -17.25 -24.41
N GLU A 784 7.24 -18.36 -25.14
CA GLU A 784 6.64 -19.59 -24.61
C GLU A 784 7.41 -20.08 -23.38
N GLU A 785 6.70 -20.45 -22.31
CA GLU A 785 7.26 -21.05 -21.10
C GLU A 785 7.30 -22.58 -21.30
N GLU A 786 8.48 -23.11 -21.65
CA GLU A 786 8.71 -24.55 -21.64
C GLU A 786 8.72 -25.05 -20.19
N MET A 787 7.59 -25.60 -19.74
CA MET A 787 7.59 -26.36 -18.49
C MET A 787 8.41 -27.63 -18.71
N THR A 788 9.65 -27.62 -18.20
CA THR A 788 10.46 -28.85 -18.11
C THR A 788 9.67 -29.86 -17.29
N SER A 789 9.11 -30.86 -17.96
CA SER A 789 8.52 -32.00 -17.28
C SER A 789 9.68 -32.67 -16.52
N LEU A 790 9.71 -32.49 -15.21
CA LEU A 790 10.52 -33.38 -14.39
C LEU A 790 10.05 -34.80 -14.71
N ALA A 791 10.88 -35.53 -15.44
CA ALA A 791 10.69 -36.96 -15.67
C ALA A 791 10.51 -37.62 -14.28
N ALA A 792 9.42 -38.37 -14.15
CA ALA A 792 9.01 -39.09 -12.94
C ALA A 792 10.08 -40.01 -12.37
#